data_8509693bb8d54effa073dc6c4dd3e06a
#
_entry.id   8509693bb8d54effa073dc6c4dd3e06a
#
_cell.length_a   1.000
_cell.length_b   1.000
_cell.length_c   1.000
_cell.angle_alpha   90.00
_cell.angle_beta   90.00
_cell.angle_gamma   90.00
#
_symmetry.space_group_name_H-M   'P 1'
#
loop_
_entity.id
_entity.type
_entity.pdbx_description
1 polymer ?
#
loop_
_entity_poly.entity_id
_entity_poly.type
_entity_poly.pdbx_seq_one_letter_code
_entity_poly.pdbx_strand_id
1 'polypeptide(L)'
;TKLLRSGRNAAGAMVASGYFDTRVDRLGAFGSPRFICQIEITYDDGSKQTIVSDPTWKARKSGVVHCDIYDGERYDARQEVSGWCNADFDDSSWQNAVERKAPDGKLVAFDTNPDRITETLNPVAFKSNPDGSCTIDFGEMISGHVRLKNIVGEKDKTIKIKYESVYSQEVSYTFKDSSPVDYAPQFTWYVFRYVTVTGFTPTADQIVAEAVNTDMKVNSEFTTSNELFNRINKVWQRTEKDNIHSGVESDCPHRERIPYTGDGQAVCSTVMHNFDGAAFFRSWFNSMRDSQDKETGYVPNSAPWCPGAGGGVAWGAAMSIMPWEYYMNYGDKKVIAENYNASKRQIDYMLTWVKPDGTMHQSRKNAIDNGDCYWMNLGDWVPPYKFPGDDKVHTYMLWRCADRMSKMAKVMGNDADEKHYRDLADKTRDAYDKVYFENDTLGYGDFGCNSFAVEMGLVEKRPELKKILADEIGVRYKGHLNCGYIALEVLFEGLAKVGANNIAYTAMNQTDFPSFGYMLKNGATTLWEQFDGQNSENHPFLGCCLTWFYRQLAGVNSDPESPAYKHLIVRPVLADSLKSVSFSKMSPYGRVSSNVSHNSDRVRIIVDVPVGSNATIYVPAAGMPNLTVNGQPAAKIKGVTSAKKTAEGFTVNVKQGHYELIASKK
;
A
#
# COMPACT_ATOMS: atom_id res chain seq x y z
N THR A 1 -13.31 -32.20 -9.94
CA THR A 1 -13.66 -31.22 -8.91
C THR A 1 -14.96 -31.62 -8.24
N LYS A 2 -15.25 -31.06 -7.04
CA LYS A 2 -16.52 -31.32 -6.31
C LYS A 2 -17.75 -30.75 -7.03
N LEU A 3 -17.58 -29.94 -8.07
CA LEU A 3 -18.67 -29.32 -8.85
C LEU A 3 -19.13 -30.18 -10.02
N LEU A 4 -18.27 -31.04 -10.54
CA LEU A 4 -18.64 -31.94 -11.65
C LEU A 4 -19.44 -33.14 -11.14
N ARG A 5 -20.47 -33.49 -11.89
CA ARG A 5 -21.35 -34.64 -11.64
C ARG A 5 -21.28 -35.61 -12.81
N SER A 6 -21.56 -36.88 -12.58
CA SER A 6 -21.76 -37.83 -13.65
C SER A 6 -22.97 -37.42 -14.51
N GLY A 7 -22.86 -37.47 -15.84
CA GLY A 7 -23.88 -37.05 -16.77
C GLY A 7 -23.73 -35.57 -17.22
N ARG A 8 -24.86 -34.91 -17.44
CA ARG A 8 -24.87 -33.51 -17.96
C ARG A 8 -24.40 -32.51 -16.94
N ASN A 9 -23.56 -31.60 -17.37
CA ASN A 9 -23.09 -30.44 -16.61
C ASN A 9 -23.27 -29.18 -17.46
N ALA A 10 -23.37 -28.01 -16.82
CA ALA A 10 -23.37 -26.72 -17.50
C ALA A 10 -22.21 -25.84 -16.96
N ALA A 11 -21.61 -25.09 -17.85
CA ALA A 11 -20.64 -24.04 -17.50
C ALA A 11 -21.06 -22.74 -18.18
N GLY A 12 -20.98 -21.63 -17.44
CA GLY A 12 -21.32 -20.32 -17.97
C GLY A 12 -20.62 -19.23 -17.22
N ALA A 13 -20.55 -18.03 -17.83
CA ALA A 13 -19.93 -16.84 -17.27
C ALA A 13 -20.79 -15.61 -17.52
N MET A 14 -20.81 -14.70 -16.52
CA MET A 14 -21.29 -13.34 -16.71
C MET A 14 -20.08 -12.44 -16.98
N VAL A 15 -20.19 -11.55 -17.96
CA VAL A 15 -19.12 -10.65 -18.39
C VAL A 15 -19.63 -9.22 -18.34
N ALA A 16 -18.84 -8.33 -17.75
CA ALA A 16 -19.14 -6.91 -17.63
C ALA A 16 -17.93 -6.03 -17.93
N SER A 17 -18.12 -4.73 -17.98
CA SER A 17 -17.13 -3.77 -18.48
C SER A 17 -15.87 -3.67 -17.63
N GLY A 18 -15.99 -3.56 -16.31
CA GLY A 18 -14.86 -3.37 -15.41
C GLY A 18 -13.98 -2.18 -15.83
N TYR A 19 -12.69 -2.29 -15.61
CA TYR A 19 -11.68 -1.35 -16.12
C TYR A 19 -11.44 -1.44 -17.62
N PHE A 20 -11.77 -2.57 -18.25
CA PHE A 20 -11.43 -2.82 -19.65
C PHE A 20 -12.26 -2.00 -20.63
N ASP A 21 -13.49 -1.66 -20.28
CA ASP A 21 -14.43 -0.90 -21.10
C ASP A 21 -15.12 0.18 -20.26
N THR A 22 -14.33 1.03 -19.63
CA THR A 22 -14.86 2.21 -18.93
C THR A 22 -14.94 3.41 -19.87
N ARG A 23 -15.91 4.31 -19.62
CA ARG A 23 -16.17 5.50 -20.44
C ARG A 23 -15.62 6.78 -19.84
N VAL A 24 -14.87 6.71 -18.75
CA VAL A 24 -14.28 7.89 -18.12
C VAL A 24 -13.05 8.35 -18.89
N ASP A 25 -13.03 9.63 -19.24
CA ASP A 25 -12.06 10.28 -20.15
C ASP A 25 -10.57 10.07 -19.80
N ARG A 26 -10.24 9.76 -18.56
CA ARG A 26 -8.85 9.62 -18.12
C ARG A 26 -8.25 8.24 -18.38
N LEU A 27 -9.07 7.19 -18.37
CA LEU A 27 -8.55 5.81 -18.46
C LEU A 27 -8.64 5.24 -19.88
N GLY A 28 -9.57 5.73 -20.70
CA GLY A 28 -9.83 5.19 -22.05
C GLY A 28 -10.36 3.75 -22.02
N ALA A 29 -11.10 3.37 -23.04
CA ALA A 29 -11.55 2.00 -23.22
C ALA A 29 -10.46 1.18 -23.92
N PHE A 30 -10.08 0.03 -23.34
CA PHE A 30 -9.18 -0.95 -23.98
C PHE A 30 -9.92 -1.84 -25.00
N GLY A 31 -11.24 -1.76 -25.02
CA GLY A 31 -12.12 -2.47 -25.94
C GLY A 31 -13.29 -3.16 -25.24
N SER A 32 -14.19 -3.75 -26.03
CA SER A 32 -15.33 -4.48 -25.46
C SER A 32 -14.89 -5.73 -24.69
N PRO A 33 -15.56 -6.06 -23.57
CA PRO A 33 -15.27 -7.26 -22.77
C PRO A 33 -15.32 -8.53 -23.60
N ARG A 34 -14.44 -9.48 -23.32
CA ARG A 34 -14.33 -10.76 -24.01
C ARG A 34 -14.14 -11.86 -22.97
N PHE A 35 -14.53 -13.06 -23.37
CA PHE A 35 -14.43 -14.24 -22.53
C PHE A 35 -13.66 -15.34 -23.26
N ILE A 36 -12.77 -16.02 -22.56
CA ILE A 36 -12.09 -17.23 -23.00
C ILE A 36 -12.15 -18.26 -21.87
N CYS A 37 -12.43 -19.50 -22.19
CA CYS A 37 -12.49 -20.59 -21.23
C CYS A 37 -11.90 -21.87 -21.83
N GLN A 38 -11.12 -22.59 -21.03
CA GLN A 38 -10.69 -23.95 -21.28
C GLN A 38 -10.92 -24.78 -20.02
N ILE A 39 -11.61 -25.88 -20.14
CA ILE A 39 -11.87 -26.82 -19.04
C ILE A 39 -11.22 -28.15 -19.42
N GLU A 40 -10.28 -28.60 -18.61
CA GLU A 40 -9.62 -29.89 -18.73
C GLU A 40 -10.19 -30.84 -17.67
N ILE A 41 -10.77 -31.96 -18.14
CA ILE A 41 -11.33 -33.03 -17.30
C ILE A 41 -10.42 -34.25 -17.44
N THR A 42 -9.91 -34.74 -16.33
CA THR A 42 -9.23 -36.04 -16.28
C THR A 42 -10.15 -37.02 -15.58
N TYR A 43 -10.51 -38.08 -16.25
CA TYR A 43 -11.38 -39.15 -15.73
C TYR A 43 -10.56 -40.15 -14.89
N ASP A 44 -11.26 -40.99 -14.12
CA ASP A 44 -10.63 -41.96 -13.23
C ASP A 44 -9.82 -43.04 -14.00
N ASP A 45 -10.16 -43.29 -15.26
CA ASP A 45 -9.44 -44.18 -16.18
C ASP A 45 -8.19 -43.54 -16.81
N GLY A 46 -7.89 -42.27 -16.47
CA GLY A 46 -6.77 -41.50 -17.00
C GLY A 46 -7.06 -40.85 -18.38
N SER A 47 -8.21 -41.06 -18.98
CA SER A 47 -8.61 -40.35 -20.20
C SER A 47 -8.85 -38.86 -19.92
N LYS A 48 -8.70 -38.02 -20.96
CA LYS A 48 -8.85 -36.57 -20.84
C LYS A 48 -9.88 -36.04 -21.84
N GLN A 49 -10.64 -35.06 -21.39
CA GLN A 49 -11.52 -34.26 -22.23
C GLN A 49 -11.16 -32.78 -22.07
N THR A 50 -11.05 -32.07 -23.17
CA THR A 50 -10.87 -30.60 -23.18
C THR A 50 -12.12 -29.94 -23.77
N ILE A 51 -12.71 -29.00 -23.05
CA ILE A 51 -13.82 -28.17 -23.49
C ILE A 51 -13.31 -26.76 -23.61
N VAL A 52 -13.53 -26.11 -24.76
CA VAL A 52 -13.11 -24.70 -25.00
C VAL A 52 -14.33 -23.83 -25.31
N SER A 53 -14.24 -22.56 -25.02
CA SER A 53 -15.21 -21.58 -25.51
C SER A 53 -15.01 -21.39 -27.00
N ASP A 54 -16.06 -21.63 -27.78
CA ASP A 54 -16.08 -21.54 -29.24
C ASP A 54 -17.45 -21.00 -29.73
N PRO A 55 -17.71 -20.86 -31.05
CA PRO A 55 -18.99 -20.37 -31.55
C PRO A 55 -20.21 -21.27 -31.29
N THR A 56 -20.03 -22.46 -30.72
CA THR A 56 -21.14 -23.30 -30.28
C THR A 56 -21.74 -22.86 -28.95
N TRP A 57 -20.98 -22.08 -28.18
CA TRP A 57 -21.49 -21.49 -26.95
C TRP A 57 -22.62 -20.51 -27.25
N LYS A 58 -23.53 -20.37 -26.30
CA LYS A 58 -24.66 -19.47 -26.41
C LYS A 58 -24.47 -18.25 -25.52
N ALA A 59 -24.96 -17.10 -25.98
CA ALA A 59 -24.86 -15.82 -25.27
C ALA A 59 -26.17 -15.06 -25.28
N ARG A 60 -26.44 -14.32 -24.22
CA ARG A 60 -27.61 -13.47 -24.07
C ARG A 60 -27.28 -12.28 -23.13
N LYS A 61 -27.98 -11.17 -23.26
CA LYS A 61 -27.98 -10.08 -22.27
C LYS A 61 -28.59 -10.57 -20.96
N SER A 62 -28.04 -10.14 -19.82
CA SER A 62 -28.50 -10.49 -18.49
C SER A 62 -29.36 -9.39 -17.85
N GLY A 63 -29.77 -9.59 -16.58
CA GLY A 63 -30.40 -8.54 -15.76
C GLY A 63 -29.50 -7.34 -15.49
N VAL A 64 -28.19 -7.46 -15.60
CA VAL A 64 -27.25 -6.34 -15.56
C VAL A 64 -27.34 -5.58 -16.88
N VAL A 65 -28.12 -4.51 -16.93
CA VAL A 65 -28.39 -3.74 -18.15
C VAL A 65 -27.39 -2.62 -18.37
N HIS A 66 -26.67 -2.23 -17.34
CA HIS A 66 -25.55 -1.31 -17.36
C HIS A 66 -24.58 -1.63 -16.23
N CYS A 67 -23.30 -1.52 -16.50
CA CYS A 67 -22.25 -1.63 -15.49
C CYS A 67 -21.03 -0.84 -15.95
N ASP A 68 -20.58 0.08 -15.11
CA ASP A 68 -19.36 0.84 -15.27
C ASP A 68 -18.75 1.09 -13.89
N ILE A 69 -17.43 1.07 -13.78
CA ILE A 69 -16.75 1.24 -12.49
C ILE A 69 -16.91 2.63 -11.87
N TYR A 70 -17.30 3.62 -12.68
CA TYR A 70 -17.54 5.00 -12.21
C TYR A 70 -19.02 5.37 -12.16
N ASP A 71 -19.83 4.92 -13.13
CA ASP A 71 -21.28 5.23 -13.17
C ASP A 71 -22.08 4.36 -12.20
N GLY A 72 -21.66 3.12 -12.02
CA GLY A 72 -22.36 2.15 -11.20
C GLY A 72 -23.05 1.03 -11.98
N GLU A 73 -23.97 0.33 -11.34
CA GLU A 73 -24.68 -0.83 -11.89
C GLU A 73 -26.19 -0.59 -11.92
N ARG A 74 -26.83 -0.96 -13.03
CA ARG A 74 -28.30 -1.01 -13.16
C ARG A 74 -28.72 -2.45 -13.41
N TYR A 75 -29.53 -2.97 -12.50
CA TYR A 75 -30.06 -4.33 -12.58
C TYR A 75 -31.58 -4.31 -12.83
N ASP A 76 -32.03 -4.95 -13.91
CA ASP A 76 -33.43 -5.15 -14.23
C ASP A 76 -33.80 -6.61 -14.07
N ALA A 77 -34.40 -6.97 -12.92
CA ALA A 77 -34.76 -8.34 -12.62
C ALA A 77 -35.81 -8.92 -13.59
N ARG A 78 -36.53 -8.11 -14.37
CA ARG A 78 -37.47 -8.57 -15.41
C ARG A 78 -36.74 -9.25 -16.60
N GLN A 79 -35.44 -8.96 -16.77
CA GLN A 79 -34.57 -9.56 -17.79
C GLN A 79 -33.76 -10.72 -17.26
N GLU A 80 -33.91 -11.04 -15.98
CA GLU A 80 -33.24 -12.18 -15.35
C GLU A 80 -33.66 -13.51 -16.01
N VAL A 81 -32.71 -14.40 -16.15
CA VAL A 81 -32.94 -15.73 -16.69
C VAL A 81 -32.75 -16.76 -15.59
N SER A 82 -33.87 -17.21 -15.03
CA SER A 82 -33.82 -18.21 -13.96
C SER A 82 -33.29 -19.55 -14.50
N GLY A 83 -32.38 -20.16 -13.71
CA GLY A 83 -31.85 -21.49 -14.01
C GLY A 83 -30.88 -21.59 -15.18
N TRP A 84 -30.37 -20.48 -15.70
CA TRP A 84 -29.44 -20.44 -16.84
C TRP A 84 -28.15 -21.27 -16.65
N CYS A 85 -27.79 -21.55 -15.41
CA CYS A 85 -26.63 -22.38 -15.05
C CYS A 85 -26.99 -23.84 -14.72
N ASN A 86 -28.25 -24.25 -14.92
CA ASN A 86 -28.67 -25.66 -14.73
C ASN A 86 -28.32 -26.49 -15.96
N ALA A 87 -27.96 -27.73 -15.72
CA ALA A 87 -27.55 -28.68 -16.81
C ALA A 87 -28.65 -29.02 -17.81
N ASP A 88 -29.91 -28.82 -17.48
CA ASP A 88 -31.09 -29.04 -18.27
C ASP A 88 -31.72 -27.76 -18.87
N PHE A 89 -31.04 -26.59 -18.67
CA PHE A 89 -31.51 -25.33 -19.20
C PHE A 89 -31.59 -25.37 -20.73
N ASP A 90 -32.71 -24.92 -21.30
CA ASP A 90 -32.90 -24.77 -22.75
C ASP A 90 -32.37 -23.38 -23.20
N ASP A 91 -31.21 -23.39 -23.82
CA ASP A 91 -30.56 -22.19 -24.40
C ASP A 91 -30.80 -22.05 -25.92
N SER A 92 -31.70 -22.79 -26.50
CA SER A 92 -31.99 -22.83 -27.97
C SER A 92 -32.36 -21.44 -28.53
N SER A 93 -32.97 -20.57 -27.70
CA SER A 93 -33.34 -19.18 -28.06
C SER A 93 -32.21 -18.19 -27.96
N TRP A 94 -31.06 -18.58 -27.42
CA TRP A 94 -29.89 -17.70 -27.25
C TRP A 94 -29.10 -17.63 -28.55
N GLN A 95 -28.36 -16.52 -28.74
CA GLN A 95 -27.50 -16.36 -29.92
C GLN A 95 -26.21 -17.15 -29.73
N ASN A 96 -25.62 -17.60 -30.82
CA ASN A 96 -24.29 -18.19 -30.81
C ASN A 96 -23.25 -17.13 -30.42
N ALA A 97 -22.22 -17.51 -29.67
CA ALA A 97 -21.07 -16.70 -29.40
C ALA A 97 -20.33 -16.33 -30.70
N VAL A 98 -19.66 -15.19 -30.70
CA VAL A 98 -18.92 -14.71 -31.87
C VAL A 98 -17.43 -14.61 -31.49
N GLU A 99 -16.61 -15.29 -32.29
CA GLU A 99 -15.16 -15.19 -32.15
C GLU A 99 -14.66 -13.75 -32.33
N ARG A 100 -13.73 -13.34 -31.50
CA ARG A 100 -13.03 -12.07 -31.57
C ARG A 100 -11.55 -12.30 -31.43
N LYS A 101 -10.72 -11.43 -32.04
CA LYS A 101 -9.27 -11.45 -31.81
C LYS A 101 -8.98 -11.34 -30.32
N ALA A 102 -8.15 -12.23 -29.79
CA ALA A 102 -7.69 -12.15 -28.41
C ALA A 102 -6.83 -10.88 -28.20
N PRO A 103 -6.74 -10.33 -26.98
CA PRO A 103 -5.73 -9.35 -26.65
C PRO A 103 -4.33 -9.89 -26.95
N ASP A 104 -3.42 -9.00 -27.34
CA ASP A 104 -2.03 -9.36 -27.56
C ASP A 104 -1.34 -9.54 -26.19
N GLY A 105 -1.15 -10.76 -25.75
CA GLY A 105 -0.55 -11.06 -24.46
C GLY A 105 -0.51 -12.57 -24.19
N LYS A 106 0.29 -12.97 -23.22
CA LYS A 106 0.32 -14.36 -22.76
C LYS A 106 -0.73 -14.57 -21.68
N LEU A 107 -1.42 -15.70 -21.72
CA LEU A 107 -2.23 -16.15 -20.61
C LEU A 107 -1.29 -16.58 -19.47
N VAL A 108 -1.47 -15.99 -18.33
CA VAL A 108 -0.72 -16.27 -17.10
C VAL A 108 -1.69 -16.61 -15.98
N ALA A 109 -1.22 -17.36 -14.99
CA ALA A 109 -2.01 -17.58 -13.78
C ALA A 109 -2.18 -16.26 -13.03
N PHE A 110 -3.36 -16.05 -12.45
CA PHE A 110 -3.58 -14.99 -11.49
C PHE A 110 -2.85 -15.36 -10.18
N ASP A 111 -1.76 -14.72 -9.87
CA ASP A 111 -0.79 -15.11 -8.86
C ASP A 111 -0.84 -14.24 -7.58
N THR A 112 -1.92 -13.48 -7.41
CA THR A 112 -2.19 -12.69 -6.20
C THR A 112 -3.49 -13.16 -5.52
N ASN A 113 -3.80 -12.58 -4.36
CA ASN A 113 -5.06 -12.83 -3.68
C ASN A 113 -6.23 -12.20 -4.47
N PRO A 114 -7.37 -12.90 -4.59
CA PRO A 114 -8.53 -12.35 -5.27
C PRO A 114 -9.22 -11.28 -4.41
N ASP A 115 -9.97 -10.40 -5.06
CA ASP A 115 -10.89 -9.51 -4.38
C ASP A 115 -12.03 -10.32 -3.74
N ARG A 116 -12.37 -9.97 -2.52
CA ARG A 116 -13.42 -10.62 -1.72
C ARG A 116 -14.17 -9.63 -0.86
N ILE A 117 -15.34 -10.02 -0.40
CA ILE A 117 -15.96 -9.39 0.75
C ILE A 117 -15.12 -9.77 1.97
N THR A 118 -14.40 -8.80 2.52
CA THR A 118 -13.47 -9.00 3.65
C THR A 118 -14.06 -8.62 4.99
N GLU A 119 -15.10 -7.77 4.98
CA GLU A 119 -15.77 -7.28 6.18
C GLU A 119 -17.22 -6.91 5.86
N THR A 120 -18.10 -6.99 6.86
CA THR A 120 -19.49 -6.55 6.77
C THR A 120 -19.77 -5.57 7.92
N LEU A 121 -20.28 -4.39 7.58
CA LEU A 121 -20.64 -3.33 8.51
C LEU A 121 -22.16 -3.21 8.60
N ASN A 122 -22.67 -3.13 9.83
CA ASN A 122 -24.06 -2.81 10.08
C ASN A 122 -24.28 -1.28 10.10
N PRO A 123 -25.45 -0.79 9.73
CA PRO A 123 -25.79 0.63 9.88
C PRO A 123 -25.69 1.09 11.33
N VAL A 124 -25.14 2.29 11.54
CA VAL A 124 -25.09 2.93 12.87
C VAL A 124 -26.16 4.01 13.05
N ALA A 125 -26.68 4.57 11.94
CA ALA A 125 -27.74 5.56 11.97
C ALA A 125 -28.59 5.55 10.69
N PHE A 126 -29.85 5.98 10.82
CA PHE A 126 -30.80 6.21 9.73
C PHE A 126 -31.36 7.61 9.84
N LYS A 127 -31.46 8.30 8.71
CA LYS A 127 -32.07 9.64 8.61
C LYS A 127 -33.07 9.66 7.46
N SER A 128 -34.35 9.85 7.78
CA SER A 128 -35.38 10.12 6.77
C SER A 128 -35.23 11.54 6.21
N ASN A 129 -35.28 11.67 4.90
CA ASN A 129 -35.17 12.94 4.19
C ASN A 129 -36.56 13.47 3.77
N PRO A 130 -36.73 14.81 3.55
CA PRO A 130 -38.00 15.37 3.16
C PRO A 130 -38.58 14.87 1.83
N ASP A 131 -37.73 14.36 0.92
CA ASP A 131 -38.09 13.79 -0.37
C ASP A 131 -38.54 12.32 -0.31
N GLY A 132 -38.61 11.77 0.89
CA GLY A 132 -38.95 10.34 1.14
C GLY A 132 -37.82 9.36 0.99
N SER A 133 -36.61 9.84 0.68
CA SER A 133 -35.39 8.97 0.72
C SER A 133 -34.90 8.76 2.17
N CYS A 134 -34.00 7.79 2.32
CA CYS A 134 -33.37 7.47 3.60
C CYS A 134 -31.84 7.49 3.46
N THR A 135 -31.18 8.34 4.23
CA THR A 135 -29.71 8.34 4.36
C THR A 135 -29.28 7.44 5.50
N ILE A 136 -28.29 6.58 5.24
CA ILE A 136 -27.80 5.56 6.14
C ILE A 136 -26.31 5.79 6.37
N ASP A 137 -25.88 5.84 7.65
CA ASP A 137 -24.48 5.94 8.08
C ASP A 137 -23.98 4.55 8.50
N PHE A 138 -22.85 4.11 7.94
CA PHE A 138 -22.17 2.87 8.31
C PHE A 138 -20.99 3.08 9.28
N GLY A 139 -20.79 4.33 9.76
CA GLY A 139 -19.81 4.65 10.81
C GLY A 139 -18.39 4.92 10.32
N GLU A 140 -17.94 4.25 9.29
CA GLU A 140 -16.63 4.48 8.67
C GLU A 140 -16.69 4.37 7.14
N MET A 141 -15.76 5.01 6.46
CA MET A 141 -15.60 4.92 5.01
C MET A 141 -14.99 3.55 4.64
N ILE A 142 -15.53 2.94 3.59
CA ILE A 142 -15.03 1.69 3.02
C ILE A 142 -15.05 1.76 1.50
N SER A 143 -14.22 0.94 0.85
CA SER A 143 -14.46 0.52 -0.54
C SER A 143 -15.30 -0.77 -0.53
N GLY A 144 -16.39 -0.79 -1.31
CA GLY A 144 -17.28 -1.95 -1.32
C GLY A 144 -18.65 -1.63 -1.90
N HIS A 145 -19.65 -2.32 -1.44
CA HIS A 145 -21.03 -2.11 -1.87
C HIS A 145 -22.03 -2.37 -0.74
N VAL A 146 -23.25 -1.92 -0.97
CA VAL A 146 -24.38 -2.24 -0.10
C VAL A 146 -25.04 -3.53 -0.56
N ARG A 147 -25.37 -4.41 0.38
CA ARG A 147 -26.28 -5.53 0.17
C ARG A 147 -27.62 -5.23 0.81
N LEU A 148 -28.67 -5.34 0.00
CA LEU A 148 -30.06 -5.39 0.46
C LEU A 148 -30.48 -6.84 0.65
N LYS A 149 -31.16 -7.15 1.77
CA LYS A 149 -31.53 -8.50 2.18
C LYS A 149 -33.06 -8.62 2.30
N ASN A 150 -33.61 -9.66 1.78
CA ASN A 150 -35.01 -10.03 1.95
C ASN A 150 -35.98 -8.84 1.66
N ILE A 151 -35.64 -8.03 0.63
CA ILE A 151 -36.43 -6.88 0.24
C ILE A 151 -37.60 -7.33 -0.64
N VAL A 152 -38.75 -6.70 -0.42
CA VAL A 152 -40.00 -6.96 -1.18
C VAL A 152 -40.44 -5.64 -1.83
N GLY A 153 -40.75 -5.69 -3.09
CA GLY A 153 -41.26 -4.56 -3.85
C GLY A 153 -42.38 -4.94 -4.80
N GLU A 154 -42.93 -3.99 -5.49
CA GLU A 154 -43.92 -4.22 -6.54
C GLU A 154 -43.24 -4.33 -7.89
N LYS A 155 -43.84 -5.10 -8.81
CA LYS A 155 -43.38 -5.17 -10.20
C LYS A 155 -43.18 -3.79 -10.81
N ASP A 156 -42.10 -3.61 -11.57
CA ASP A 156 -41.72 -2.37 -12.26
C ASP A 156 -41.26 -1.21 -11.34
N LYS A 157 -41.30 -1.39 -10.03
CA LYS A 157 -40.71 -0.40 -9.09
C LYS A 157 -39.19 -0.56 -9.06
N THR A 158 -38.52 0.58 -8.88
CA THR A 158 -37.06 0.65 -8.85
C THR A 158 -36.59 1.22 -7.53
N ILE A 159 -35.68 0.53 -6.87
CA ILE A 159 -34.87 1.05 -5.78
C ILE A 159 -33.61 1.66 -6.37
N LYS A 160 -33.19 2.80 -5.83
CA LYS A 160 -31.92 3.44 -6.13
C LYS A 160 -31.11 3.59 -4.87
N ILE A 161 -29.82 3.31 -4.98
CA ILE A 161 -28.84 3.52 -3.91
C ILE A 161 -27.80 4.47 -4.47
N LYS A 162 -27.74 5.68 -3.91
CA LYS A 162 -26.72 6.67 -4.21
C LYS A 162 -25.63 6.59 -3.15
N TYR A 163 -24.40 6.38 -3.61
CA TYR A 163 -23.21 6.40 -2.77
C TYR A 163 -22.69 7.83 -2.65
N GLU A 164 -22.46 8.29 -1.42
CA GLU A 164 -21.88 9.61 -1.19
C GLU A 164 -20.37 9.54 -1.42
N SER A 165 -19.96 9.91 -2.62
CA SER A 165 -18.60 9.91 -3.13
C SER A 165 -18.35 11.18 -3.96
N VAL A 166 -17.09 11.45 -4.31
CA VAL A 166 -16.68 12.56 -5.21
C VAL A 166 -17.41 12.49 -6.55
N TYR A 167 -17.64 11.30 -7.08
CA TYR A 167 -18.51 11.06 -8.21
C TYR A 167 -19.87 10.53 -7.72
N SER A 168 -20.95 11.06 -8.26
CA SER A 168 -22.30 10.58 -7.93
C SER A 168 -22.52 9.19 -8.53
N GLN A 169 -22.15 8.18 -7.80
CA GLN A 169 -22.32 6.78 -8.19
C GLN A 169 -23.68 6.28 -7.72
N GLU A 170 -24.43 5.67 -8.63
CA GLU A 170 -25.77 5.16 -8.36
C GLU A 170 -25.91 3.69 -8.80
N VAL A 171 -26.51 2.90 -7.94
CA VAL A 171 -26.97 1.55 -8.25
C VAL A 171 -28.48 1.55 -8.29
N SER A 172 -29.06 0.80 -9.22
CA SER A 172 -30.49 0.60 -9.25
C SER A 172 -30.90 -0.84 -9.43
N TYR A 173 -31.99 -1.22 -8.77
CA TYR A 173 -32.62 -2.54 -8.87
C TYR A 173 -34.11 -2.38 -9.22
N THR A 174 -34.54 -2.96 -10.36
CA THR A 174 -35.94 -2.94 -10.78
C THR A 174 -36.57 -4.30 -10.53
N PHE A 175 -37.66 -4.34 -9.75
CA PHE A 175 -38.37 -5.56 -9.38
C PHE A 175 -39.12 -6.20 -10.55
N LYS A 176 -39.09 -7.53 -10.66
CA LYS A 176 -39.90 -8.30 -11.59
C LYS A 176 -41.28 -8.69 -11.04
N ASP A 177 -41.36 -8.86 -9.73
CA ASP A 177 -42.57 -9.25 -8.97
C ASP A 177 -42.37 -8.92 -7.49
N SER A 178 -43.31 -9.35 -6.64
CA SER A 178 -43.27 -9.13 -5.18
C SER A 178 -42.60 -10.26 -4.39
N SER A 179 -41.83 -11.12 -5.02
CA SER A 179 -41.04 -12.13 -4.32
C SER A 179 -39.91 -11.49 -3.54
N PRO A 180 -39.60 -11.97 -2.31
CA PRO A 180 -38.45 -11.48 -1.56
C PRO A 180 -37.13 -11.76 -2.32
N VAL A 181 -36.23 -10.78 -2.33
CA VAL A 181 -34.93 -10.88 -3.00
C VAL A 181 -33.80 -10.34 -2.17
N ASP A 182 -32.61 -10.90 -2.35
CA ASP A 182 -31.34 -10.31 -1.94
C ASP A 182 -30.68 -9.68 -3.16
N TYR A 183 -30.17 -8.46 -3.00
CA TYR A 183 -29.47 -7.77 -4.10
C TYR A 183 -28.19 -7.10 -3.60
N ALA A 184 -27.11 -7.27 -4.36
CA ALA A 184 -25.89 -6.50 -4.30
C ALA A 184 -25.30 -6.36 -5.71
N PRO A 185 -24.64 -5.22 -6.05
CA PRO A 185 -23.94 -5.10 -7.32
C PRO A 185 -22.82 -6.14 -7.41
N GLN A 186 -22.52 -6.60 -8.65
CA GLN A 186 -21.62 -7.74 -8.86
C GLN A 186 -20.27 -7.36 -9.48
N PHE A 187 -20.20 -6.25 -10.23
CA PHE A 187 -19.08 -5.96 -11.11
C PHE A 187 -18.35 -4.67 -10.80
N THR A 188 -18.66 -4.02 -9.65
CA THR A 188 -18.01 -2.79 -9.23
C THR A 188 -18.06 -2.66 -7.72
N TRP A 189 -17.24 -1.77 -7.20
CA TRP A 189 -17.26 -1.30 -5.83
C TRP A 189 -17.35 0.23 -5.80
N TYR A 190 -17.78 0.74 -4.68
CA TYR A 190 -17.98 2.16 -4.43
C TYR A 190 -17.20 2.55 -3.17
N VAL A 191 -16.94 3.84 -2.99
CA VAL A 191 -16.33 4.34 -1.76
C VAL A 191 -17.35 5.18 -1.03
N PHE A 192 -17.65 4.81 0.19
CA PHE A 192 -18.71 5.46 0.95
C PHE A 192 -18.62 5.20 2.46
N ARG A 193 -19.12 6.16 3.20
CA ARG A 193 -19.57 6.00 4.58
C ARG A 193 -21.09 6.08 4.63
N TYR A 194 -21.67 6.95 3.80
CA TYR A 194 -23.10 7.20 3.73
C TYR A 194 -23.66 6.73 2.40
N VAL A 195 -24.89 6.23 2.44
CA VAL A 195 -25.68 5.97 1.23
C VAL A 195 -27.07 6.55 1.38
N THR A 196 -27.64 7.01 0.26
CA THR A 196 -29.05 7.45 0.21
C THR A 196 -29.86 6.47 -0.62
N VAL A 197 -30.86 5.85 0.01
CA VAL A 197 -31.78 4.88 -0.61
C VAL A 197 -33.08 5.59 -0.97
N THR A 198 -33.52 5.45 -2.22
CA THR A 198 -34.77 6.00 -2.76
C THR A 198 -35.65 4.88 -3.30
N GLY A 199 -36.98 5.02 -3.14
CA GLY A 199 -37.96 4.00 -3.58
C GLY A 199 -38.16 2.82 -2.62
N PHE A 200 -37.41 2.81 -1.52
CA PHE A 200 -37.52 1.83 -0.44
C PHE A 200 -36.89 2.37 0.84
N THR A 201 -37.46 2.05 1.98
CA THR A 201 -36.89 2.40 3.28
C THR A 201 -36.49 1.11 4.00
N PRO A 202 -35.18 0.76 4.03
CA PRO A 202 -34.73 -0.47 4.63
C PRO A 202 -34.76 -0.38 6.17
N THR A 203 -35.00 -1.52 6.82
CA THR A 203 -34.73 -1.71 8.24
C THR A 203 -33.27 -2.11 8.47
N ALA A 204 -32.80 -2.09 9.70
CA ALA A 204 -31.38 -2.37 10.00
C ALA A 204 -30.92 -3.79 9.65
N ASP A 205 -31.84 -4.74 9.63
CA ASP A 205 -31.60 -6.13 9.22
C ASP A 205 -31.65 -6.37 7.71
N GLN A 206 -32.25 -5.41 6.97
CA GLN A 206 -32.40 -5.48 5.53
C GLN A 206 -31.24 -4.84 4.74
N ILE A 207 -30.29 -4.18 5.39
CA ILE A 207 -29.18 -3.51 4.71
C ILE A 207 -27.88 -3.67 5.47
N VAL A 208 -26.81 -3.98 4.74
CA VAL A 208 -25.43 -3.99 5.26
C VAL A 208 -24.49 -3.41 4.22
N ALA A 209 -23.36 -2.87 4.66
CA ALA A 209 -22.26 -2.54 3.80
C ALA A 209 -21.23 -3.68 3.81
N GLU A 210 -20.79 -4.09 2.63
CA GLU A 210 -19.78 -5.14 2.44
C GLU A 210 -18.51 -4.51 1.87
N ALA A 211 -17.42 -4.52 2.66
CA ALA A 211 -16.13 -4.06 2.17
C ALA A 211 -15.54 -5.10 1.22
N VAL A 212 -15.16 -4.65 0.02
CA VAL A 212 -14.57 -5.45 -1.04
C VAL A 212 -13.17 -4.94 -1.33
N ASN A 213 -12.19 -5.81 -1.22
CA ASN A 213 -10.79 -5.52 -1.54
C ASN A 213 -10.01 -6.81 -1.79
N THR A 214 -8.79 -6.68 -2.31
CA THR A 214 -7.86 -7.83 -2.40
C THR A 214 -7.68 -8.44 -1.01
N ASP A 215 -7.93 -9.74 -0.86
CA ASP A 215 -7.93 -10.46 0.43
C ASP A 215 -6.52 -10.61 1.01
N MET A 216 -5.92 -9.49 1.35
CA MET A 216 -4.61 -9.37 1.98
C MET A 216 -4.79 -9.28 3.50
N LYS A 217 -4.37 -10.32 4.21
CA LYS A 217 -4.58 -10.41 5.65
C LYS A 217 -3.69 -9.44 6.43
N VAL A 218 -4.27 -8.77 7.43
CA VAL A 218 -3.46 -8.10 8.46
C VAL A 218 -2.73 -9.17 9.26
N ASN A 219 -1.41 -9.11 9.30
CA ASN A 219 -0.54 -10.07 9.97
C ASN A 219 0.33 -9.46 11.07
N SER A 220 -0.03 -8.26 11.51
CA SER A 220 0.65 -7.49 12.55
C SER A 220 -0.30 -7.00 13.64
N GLU A 221 0.27 -6.66 14.78
CA GLU A 221 -0.41 -5.96 15.88
C GLU A 221 0.46 -4.80 16.33
N PHE A 222 -0.14 -3.63 16.50
CA PHE A 222 0.53 -2.43 16.99
C PHE A 222 -0.31 -1.74 18.06
N THR A 223 0.30 -1.41 19.19
CA THR A 223 -0.34 -0.65 20.26
C THR A 223 0.69 0.21 20.98
N THR A 224 0.26 1.37 21.44
CA THR A 224 1.08 2.27 22.25
C THR A 224 0.28 2.85 23.41
N SER A 225 0.97 3.49 24.34
CA SER A 225 0.34 4.30 25.40
C SER A 225 -0.24 5.63 24.88
N ASN A 226 -0.13 5.93 23.60
CA ASN A 226 -0.70 7.09 22.95
C ASN A 226 -1.87 6.69 22.04
N GLU A 227 -3.08 7.05 22.42
CA GLU A 227 -4.30 6.66 21.69
C GLU A 227 -4.36 7.28 20.29
N LEU A 228 -3.80 8.48 20.08
CA LEU A 228 -3.75 9.08 18.75
C LEU A 228 -2.93 8.22 17.78
N PHE A 229 -1.78 7.68 18.22
CA PHE A 229 -0.96 6.80 17.38
C PHE A 229 -1.68 5.49 17.04
N ASN A 230 -2.39 4.92 18.01
CA ASN A 230 -3.20 3.72 17.80
C ASN A 230 -4.29 3.98 16.74
N ARG A 231 -4.98 5.11 16.83
CA ARG A 231 -6.00 5.52 15.85
C ARG A 231 -5.43 5.79 14.47
N ILE A 232 -4.30 6.51 14.37
CA ILE A 232 -3.61 6.77 13.08
C ILE A 232 -3.29 5.44 12.39
N ASN A 233 -2.71 4.48 13.11
CA ASN A 233 -2.38 3.17 12.56
C ASN A 233 -3.64 2.42 12.07
N LYS A 234 -4.72 2.43 12.84
CA LYS A 234 -5.99 1.77 12.47
C LYS A 234 -6.62 2.41 11.23
N VAL A 235 -6.67 3.74 11.20
CA VAL A 235 -7.24 4.50 10.08
C VAL A 235 -6.43 4.29 8.82
N TRP A 236 -5.09 4.26 8.91
CA TRP A 236 -4.26 3.92 7.76
C TRP A 236 -4.51 2.49 7.26
N GLN A 237 -4.62 1.49 8.15
CA GLN A 237 -4.93 0.12 7.72
C GLN A 237 -6.29 0.03 6.99
N ARG A 238 -7.28 0.84 7.37
CA ARG A 238 -8.54 0.96 6.64
C ARG A 238 -8.30 1.58 5.26
N THR A 239 -7.59 2.70 5.20
CA THR A 239 -7.26 3.39 3.96
C THR A 239 -6.55 2.47 2.97
N GLU A 240 -5.57 1.71 3.45
CA GLU A 240 -4.84 0.74 2.62
C GLU A 240 -5.77 -0.34 2.06
N LYS A 241 -6.60 -0.96 2.89
CA LYS A 241 -7.59 -1.95 2.43
C LYS A 241 -8.51 -1.40 1.36
N ASP A 242 -8.95 -0.16 1.49
CA ASP A 242 -9.85 0.48 0.55
C ASP A 242 -9.20 0.77 -0.80
N ASN A 243 -7.86 0.81 -0.87
CA ASN A 243 -7.08 1.12 -2.06
C ASN A 243 -6.49 -0.10 -2.78
N ILE A 244 -6.60 -1.30 -2.23
CA ILE A 244 -6.07 -2.51 -2.86
C ILE A 244 -7.16 -3.33 -3.54
N HIS A 245 -7.13 -3.36 -4.88
CA HIS A 245 -8.08 -4.10 -5.69
C HIS A 245 -7.36 -4.78 -6.86
N SER A 246 -7.79 -5.98 -7.21
CA SER A 246 -7.26 -6.73 -8.36
C SER A 246 -5.73 -6.93 -8.33
N GLY A 247 -5.15 -6.95 -7.13
CA GLY A 247 -3.71 -7.17 -6.94
C GLY A 247 -2.83 -5.96 -7.23
N VAL A 248 -3.39 -4.76 -7.23
CA VAL A 248 -2.67 -3.49 -7.31
C VAL A 248 -3.21 -2.51 -6.28
N GLU A 249 -2.40 -1.52 -5.93
CA GLU A 249 -2.80 -0.40 -5.07
C GLU A 249 -3.17 0.80 -5.93
N SER A 250 -4.30 1.42 -5.66
CA SER A 250 -4.69 2.69 -6.26
C SER A 250 -4.28 3.88 -5.40
N ASP A 251 -4.14 5.04 -6.02
CA ASP A 251 -3.96 6.32 -5.33
C ASP A 251 -5.17 6.67 -4.46
N CYS A 252 -6.36 6.58 -5.06
CA CYS A 252 -7.62 6.81 -4.37
C CYS A 252 -8.74 5.94 -5.00
N PRO A 253 -9.59 5.30 -4.16
CA PRO A 253 -10.52 4.30 -4.67
C PRO A 253 -11.83 4.90 -5.19
N HIS A 254 -12.06 6.20 -5.05
CA HIS A 254 -13.32 6.86 -5.40
C HIS A 254 -13.21 7.85 -6.56
N ARG A 255 -12.01 8.24 -6.99
CA ARG A 255 -11.79 9.22 -8.05
C ARG A 255 -11.06 8.61 -9.25
N GLU A 256 -9.74 8.44 -9.14
CA GLU A 256 -8.92 7.99 -10.27
C GLU A 256 -8.85 6.47 -10.36
N ARG A 257 -8.72 5.79 -9.24
CA ARG A 257 -8.54 4.33 -9.16
C ARG A 257 -7.34 3.84 -9.98
N ILE A 258 -6.32 4.70 -10.15
CA ILE A 258 -5.14 4.40 -10.96
C ILE A 258 -4.08 3.77 -10.06
N PRO A 259 -3.43 2.67 -10.50
CA PRO A 259 -2.36 2.02 -9.74
C PRO A 259 -1.04 2.79 -9.89
N TYR A 260 -0.97 3.97 -9.25
CA TYR A 260 0.23 4.80 -9.30
C TYR A 260 1.40 4.13 -8.58
N THR A 261 2.53 4.04 -9.29
CA THR A 261 3.75 3.35 -8.80
C THR A 261 4.43 4.11 -7.67
N GLY A 262 4.34 5.46 -7.68
CA GLY A 262 4.91 6.29 -6.62
C GLY A 262 4.18 6.13 -5.30
N ASP A 263 2.85 6.02 -5.34
CA ASP A 263 2.01 5.80 -4.17
C ASP A 263 2.34 4.47 -3.51
N GLY A 264 2.34 3.39 -4.29
CA GLY A 264 2.71 2.08 -3.78
C GLY A 264 4.16 1.99 -3.32
N GLN A 265 5.09 2.71 -3.98
CA GLN A 265 6.47 2.78 -3.50
C GLN A 265 6.55 3.41 -2.12
N ALA A 266 5.85 4.51 -1.89
CA ALA A 266 5.89 5.22 -0.62
C ALA A 266 5.45 4.32 0.55
N VAL A 267 4.34 3.59 0.38
CA VAL A 267 3.78 2.77 1.46
C VAL A 267 4.22 1.32 1.46
N CYS A 268 4.97 0.83 0.46
CA CYS A 268 5.31 -0.58 0.33
C CYS A 268 5.92 -1.17 1.61
N SER A 269 6.81 -0.42 2.27
CA SER A 269 7.40 -0.85 3.54
C SER A 269 6.37 -0.90 4.67
N THR A 270 5.48 0.09 4.78
CA THR A 270 4.39 0.11 5.76
C THR A 270 3.41 -1.04 5.54
N VAL A 271 3.05 -1.30 4.27
CA VAL A 271 2.21 -2.44 3.88
C VAL A 271 2.85 -3.77 4.28
N MET A 272 4.11 -3.98 3.94
CA MET A 272 4.84 -5.21 4.28
C MET A 272 5.03 -5.42 5.79
N HIS A 273 4.95 -4.35 6.61
CA HIS A 273 4.95 -4.46 8.07
C HIS A 273 3.58 -4.83 8.63
N ASN A 274 2.48 -4.53 7.93
CA ASN A 274 1.13 -4.71 8.43
C ASN A 274 0.38 -5.89 7.83
N PHE A 275 0.66 -6.23 6.57
CA PHE A 275 -0.13 -7.19 5.80
C PHE A 275 0.72 -8.34 5.26
N ASP A 276 0.07 -9.44 4.94
CA ASP A 276 0.67 -10.53 4.16
C ASP A 276 0.65 -10.18 2.67
N GLY A 277 1.57 -9.30 2.28
CA GLY A 277 1.65 -8.70 0.95
C GLY A 277 2.54 -9.46 -0.04
N ALA A 278 3.07 -10.64 0.30
CA ALA A 278 4.07 -11.30 -0.54
C ALA A 278 3.56 -11.61 -1.96
N ALA A 279 2.38 -12.20 -2.09
CA ALA A 279 1.78 -12.51 -3.39
C ALA A 279 1.38 -11.23 -4.14
N PHE A 280 0.81 -10.27 -3.42
CA PHE A 280 0.38 -8.97 -3.95
C PHE A 280 1.53 -8.22 -4.66
N PHE A 281 2.65 -8.01 -3.99
CA PHE A 281 3.79 -7.29 -4.58
C PHE A 281 4.44 -8.06 -5.72
N ARG A 282 4.53 -9.39 -5.63
CA ARG A 282 5.08 -10.18 -6.75
C ARG A 282 4.26 -10.03 -8.02
N SER A 283 2.94 -10.06 -7.90
CA SER A 283 2.03 -9.81 -9.02
C SER A 283 2.19 -8.39 -9.57
N TRP A 284 2.27 -7.40 -8.70
CA TRP A 284 2.42 -6.01 -9.13
C TRP A 284 3.77 -5.75 -9.81
N PHE A 285 4.86 -6.38 -9.37
CA PHE A 285 6.14 -6.32 -10.07
C PHE A 285 6.05 -6.86 -11.51
N ASN A 286 5.23 -7.89 -11.78
CA ASN A 286 4.95 -8.34 -13.14
C ASN A 286 4.32 -7.20 -13.96
N SER A 287 3.30 -6.54 -13.45
CA SER A 287 2.64 -5.41 -14.09
C SER A 287 3.58 -4.24 -14.36
N MET A 288 4.48 -3.92 -13.42
CA MET A 288 5.50 -2.88 -13.63
C MET A 288 6.50 -3.24 -14.73
N ARG A 289 6.98 -4.51 -14.79
CA ARG A 289 7.88 -4.96 -15.86
C ARG A 289 7.19 -4.99 -17.23
N ASP A 290 5.92 -5.32 -17.27
CA ASP A 290 5.13 -5.33 -18.51
C ASP A 290 4.87 -3.91 -19.02
N SER A 291 4.67 -2.95 -18.10
CA SER A 291 4.45 -1.53 -18.41
C SER A 291 5.74 -0.80 -18.79
N GLN A 292 6.93 -1.31 -18.42
CA GLN A 292 8.20 -0.68 -18.71
C GLN A 292 8.50 -0.67 -20.21
N ASP A 293 8.83 0.49 -20.76
CA ASP A 293 9.35 0.59 -22.12
C ASP A 293 10.68 -0.14 -22.25
N LYS A 294 10.77 -1.02 -23.26
CA LYS A 294 11.91 -1.94 -23.41
C LYS A 294 13.11 -1.27 -24.06
N GLU A 295 12.92 -0.18 -24.80
CA GLU A 295 13.98 0.53 -25.52
C GLU A 295 14.62 1.58 -24.62
N THR A 296 13.82 2.39 -23.97
CA THR A 296 14.30 3.53 -23.16
C THR A 296 14.49 3.21 -21.68
N GLY A 297 13.84 2.15 -21.18
CA GLY A 297 13.82 1.83 -19.75
C GLY A 297 12.82 2.64 -18.93
N TYR A 298 12.08 3.55 -19.59
CA TYR A 298 11.04 4.36 -18.96
C TYR A 298 10.01 3.49 -18.23
N VAL A 299 9.70 3.84 -16.98
CA VAL A 299 8.64 3.25 -16.18
C VAL A 299 7.55 4.28 -15.99
N PRO A 300 6.32 4.03 -16.46
CA PRO A 300 5.21 4.96 -16.31
C PRO A 300 4.84 5.20 -14.84
N ASN A 301 4.12 6.28 -14.56
CA ASN A 301 3.60 6.57 -13.22
C ASN A 301 2.59 5.52 -12.72
N SER A 302 2.02 4.71 -13.61
CA SER A 302 1.08 3.66 -13.25
C SER A 302 1.49 2.30 -13.80
N ALA A 303 1.14 1.23 -13.08
CA ALA A 303 1.33 -0.15 -13.52
C ALA A 303 0.21 -1.08 -12.98
N PRO A 304 -0.66 -1.67 -13.84
CA PRO A 304 -0.65 -1.59 -15.31
C PRO A 304 -0.71 -0.16 -15.83
N TRP A 305 -0.07 0.08 -16.99
CA TRP A 305 -0.05 1.41 -17.56
C TRP A 305 -1.45 1.86 -18.00
N CYS A 306 -1.84 3.06 -17.56
CA CYS A 306 -3.05 3.74 -18.00
C CYS A 306 -2.69 4.83 -19.01
N PRO A 307 -3.35 4.91 -20.16
CA PRO A 307 -3.16 6.01 -21.10
C PRO A 307 -3.37 7.36 -20.44
N GLY A 308 -2.43 8.30 -20.66
CA GLY A 308 -2.45 9.63 -20.04
C GLY A 308 -1.80 9.73 -18.65
N ALA A 309 -1.48 8.61 -18.01
CA ALA A 309 -0.61 8.61 -16.84
C ALA A 309 0.84 8.72 -17.34
N GLY A 310 1.44 9.88 -17.29
CA GLY A 310 2.81 10.14 -17.74
C GLY A 310 3.86 9.43 -16.89
N GLY A 311 5.11 9.86 -16.98
CA GLY A 311 6.19 9.24 -16.23
C GLY A 311 7.13 10.27 -15.65
N GLY A 312 7.19 10.30 -14.33
CA GLY A 312 8.19 11.05 -13.61
C GLY A 312 9.32 10.16 -13.12
N VAL A 313 10.45 10.79 -12.84
CA VAL A 313 11.62 10.10 -12.28
C VAL A 313 11.27 9.48 -10.92
N ALA A 314 10.55 10.21 -10.08
CA ALA A 314 10.26 9.78 -8.71
C ALA A 314 9.32 8.57 -8.67
N TRP A 315 8.28 8.55 -9.50
CA TRP A 315 7.32 7.43 -9.54
C TRP A 315 7.92 6.17 -10.17
N GLY A 316 8.64 6.31 -11.27
CA GLY A 316 9.32 5.17 -11.93
C GLY A 316 10.39 4.52 -11.05
N ALA A 317 10.91 5.22 -10.05
CA ALA A 317 11.87 4.70 -9.08
C ALA A 317 11.35 3.47 -8.31
N ALA A 318 10.04 3.26 -8.25
CA ALA A 318 9.39 2.09 -7.67
C ALA A 318 10.02 0.77 -8.14
N MET A 319 10.40 0.70 -9.44
CA MET A 319 11.05 -0.48 -10.04
C MET A 319 12.37 -0.86 -9.36
N SER A 320 13.09 0.07 -8.76
CA SER A 320 14.36 -0.19 -8.07
C SER A 320 14.22 -0.27 -6.55
N ILE A 321 13.23 0.43 -5.97
CA ILE A 321 13.05 0.55 -4.53
C ILE A 321 12.24 -0.61 -3.96
N MET A 322 11.07 -0.88 -4.53
CA MET A 322 10.14 -1.87 -3.98
C MET A 322 10.69 -3.32 -3.96
N PRO A 323 11.42 -3.81 -4.98
CA PRO A 323 12.03 -5.15 -4.92
C PRO A 323 13.06 -5.31 -3.80
N TRP A 324 13.79 -4.25 -3.45
CA TRP A 324 14.69 -4.26 -2.31
C TRP A 324 13.94 -4.35 -0.98
N GLU A 325 12.90 -3.51 -0.78
CA GLU A 325 12.06 -3.56 0.43
C GLU A 325 11.37 -4.93 0.58
N TYR A 326 10.93 -5.52 -0.53
CA TYR A 326 10.39 -6.87 -0.56
C TYR A 326 11.42 -7.91 -0.10
N TYR A 327 12.65 -7.84 -0.61
CA TYR A 327 13.71 -8.74 -0.21
C TYR A 327 14.04 -8.61 1.28
N MET A 328 14.08 -7.41 1.80
CA MET A 328 14.31 -7.16 3.23
C MET A 328 13.24 -7.79 4.13
N ASN A 329 11.99 -7.83 3.66
CA ASN A 329 10.87 -8.37 4.44
C ASN A 329 10.66 -9.88 4.26
N TYR A 330 10.92 -10.43 3.07
CA TYR A 330 10.61 -11.83 2.73
C TYR A 330 11.82 -12.70 2.41
N GLY A 331 12.99 -12.12 2.14
CA GLY A 331 14.22 -12.86 1.86
C GLY A 331 14.27 -13.57 0.49
N ASP A 332 13.29 -13.33 -0.37
CA ASP A 332 13.18 -14.00 -1.67
C ASP A 332 14.08 -13.35 -2.72
N LYS A 333 15.26 -13.95 -2.92
CA LYS A 333 16.23 -13.53 -3.96
C LYS A 333 15.69 -13.63 -5.38
N LYS A 334 14.67 -14.45 -5.63
CA LYS A 334 14.07 -14.59 -6.95
C LYS A 334 13.43 -13.28 -7.41
N VAL A 335 12.79 -12.55 -6.50
CA VAL A 335 12.21 -11.23 -6.81
C VAL A 335 13.30 -10.24 -7.25
N ILE A 336 14.48 -10.23 -6.59
CA ILE A 336 15.60 -9.42 -7.07
C ILE A 336 16.02 -9.86 -8.48
N ALA A 337 16.24 -11.16 -8.71
CA ALA A 337 16.67 -11.68 -9.99
C ALA A 337 15.69 -11.33 -11.13
N GLU A 338 14.39 -11.47 -10.89
CA GLU A 338 13.33 -11.18 -11.88
C GLU A 338 13.24 -9.69 -12.23
N ASN A 339 13.54 -8.80 -11.28
CA ASN A 339 13.44 -7.35 -11.47
C ASN A 339 14.78 -6.67 -11.82
N TYR A 340 15.89 -7.40 -11.73
CA TYR A 340 17.24 -6.86 -11.82
C TYR A 340 17.50 -6.03 -13.08
N ASN A 341 17.22 -6.62 -14.25
CA ASN A 341 17.44 -5.94 -15.53
C ASN A 341 16.43 -4.79 -15.77
N ALA A 342 15.22 -4.89 -15.23
CA ALA A 342 14.24 -3.81 -15.31
C ALA A 342 14.70 -2.60 -14.47
N SER A 343 15.23 -2.85 -13.26
CA SER A 343 15.81 -1.81 -12.42
C SER A 343 17.02 -1.12 -13.07
N LYS A 344 17.90 -1.90 -13.73
CA LYS A 344 19.02 -1.33 -14.50
C LYS A 344 18.54 -0.37 -15.56
N ARG A 345 17.62 -0.82 -16.42
CA ARG A 345 17.08 0.02 -17.50
C ARG A 345 16.39 1.28 -16.98
N GLN A 346 15.70 1.17 -15.85
CA GLN A 346 15.07 2.33 -15.24
C GLN A 346 16.11 3.35 -14.74
N ILE A 347 17.23 2.90 -14.16
CA ILE A 347 18.33 3.80 -13.78
C ILE A 347 19.01 4.39 -15.03
N ASP A 348 19.20 3.60 -16.10
CA ASP A 348 19.72 4.12 -17.37
C ASP A 348 18.83 5.24 -17.94
N TYR A 349 17.51 5.08 -17.85
CA TYR A 349 16.56 6.16 -18.19
C TYR A 349 16.76 7.39 -17.31
N MET A 350 16.87 7.22 -15.98
CA MET A 350 17.13 8.33 -15.05
C MET A 350 18.43 9.07 -15.39
N LEU A 351 19.48 8.36 -15.78
CA LEU A 351 20.75 8.96 -16.16
C LEU A 351 20.64 9.91 -17.35
N THR A 352 19.64 9.72 -18.22
CA THR A 352 19.37 10.68 -19.32
C THR A 352 18.87 12.04 -18.83
N TRP A 353 18.46 12.15 -17.55
CA TRP A 353 18.01 13.38 -16.90
C TRP A 353 19.12 14.10 -16.12
N VAL A 354 20.34 13.54 -16.07
CA VAL A 354 21.46 14.11 -15.29
C VAL A 354 22.08 15.29 -16.06
N LYS A 355 22.28 16.40 -15.34
CA LYS A 355 22.97 17.60 -15.80
C LYS A 355 24.49 17.47 -15.68
N PRO A 356 25.27 18.35 -16.34
CA PRO A 356 26.74 18.34 -16.23
C PRO A 356 27.29 18.50 -14.80
N ASP A 357 26.54 19.11 -13.89
CA ASP A 357 26.91 19.26 -12.49
C ASP A 357 26.62 18.00 -11.64
N GLY A 358 26.07 16.96 -12.24
CA GLY A 358 25.75 15.68 -11.60
C GLY A 358 24.39 15.65 -10.91
N THR A 359 23.63 16.75 -10.90
CA THR A 359 22.25 16.79 -10.41
C THR A 359 21.27 16.54 -11.56
N MET A 360 19.99 16.36 -11.26
CA MET A 360 18.99 16.05 -12.27
C MET A 360 18.19 17.27 -12.73
N HIS A 361 17.59 17.19 -13.90
CA HIS A 361 16.64 18.19 -14.40
C HIS A 361 15.32 18.15 -13.62
N GLN A 362 14.65 19.29 -13.49
CA GLN A 362 13.28 19.38 -12.94
C GLN A 362 12.27 18.74 -13.88
N SER A 363 12.39 19.00 -15.19
CA SER A 363 11.53 18.45 -16.22
C SER A 363 12.33 18.16 -17.48
N ARG A 364 11.83 17.24 -18.28
CA ARG A 364 12.40 16.90 -19.59
C ARG A 364 11.32 16.36 -20.51
N LYS A 365 11.44 16.67 -21.82
CA LYS A 365 10.60 16.02 -22.83
C LYS A 365 10.81 14.52 -22.83
N ASN A 366 9.71 13.78 -22.89
CA ASN A 366 9.70 12.35 -23.02
C ASN A 366 9.08 11.97 -24.38
N ALA A 367 9.86 11.31 -25.24
CA ALA A 367 9.40 10.90 -26.57
C ALA A 367 8.26 9.85 -26.53
N ILE A 368 8.12 9.11 -25.42
CA ILE A 368 7.11 8.05 -25.29
C ILE A 368 5.70 8.64 -25.11
N ASP A 369 5.59 9.74 -24.37
CA ASP A 369 4.32 10.41 -24.09
C ASP A 369 4.07 11.59 -25.05
N ASN A 370 4.51 11.51 -26.30
CA ASN A 370 4.38 12.56 -27.31
C ASN A 370 4.92 13.94 -26.90
N GLY A 371 5.93 13.94 -26.03
CA GLY A 371 6.77 15.10 -25.82
C GLY A 371 6.93 15.58 -24.42
N ASP A 372 5.93 15.87 -23.65
CA ASP A 372 6.06 16.48 -22.34
C ASP A 372 5.39 15.68 -21.24
N CYS A 373 6.20 14.98 -20.43
CA CYS A 373 5.71 14.40 -19.18
C CYS A 373 6.03 15.28 -17.94
N TYR A 374 6.51 16.51 -18.15
CA TYR A 374 6.95 17.36 -17.04
C TYR A 374 5.81 17.69 -16.06
N TRP A 375 4.59 17.77 -16.55
CA TRP A 375 3.39 17.96 -15.73
C TRP A 375 3.03 16.75 -14.85
N MET A 376 3.62 15.59 -15.13
CA MET A 376 3.50 14.37 -14.35
C MET A 376 4.70 14.12 -13.42
N ASN A 377 5.68 15.03 -13.41
CA ASN A 377 6.72 15.04 -12.40
C ASN A 377 6.17 15.70 -11.16
N LEU A 378 5.59 14.91 -10.31
CA LEU A 378 4.87 15.40 -9.13
C LEU A 378 5.81 15.83 -7.99
N GLY A 379 7.12 15.56 -8.14
CA GLY A 379 8.12 15.94 -7.14
C GLY A 379 7.83 15.35 -5.77
N ASP A 380 7.94 16.15 -4.73
CA ASP A 380 7.49 15.80 -3.37
C ASP A 380 6.01 16.20 -3.21
N TRP A 381 5.10 15.33 -3.69
CA TRP A 381 3.69 15.64 -3.89
C TRP A 381 2.97 16.02 -2.58
N VAL A 382 2.05 16.98 -2.68
CA VAL A 382 1.15 17.50 -1.65
C VAL A 382 1.82 17.97 -0.35
N PRO A 383 2.91 18.73 -0.39
CA PRO A 383 3.42 19.37 0.81
C PRO A 383 2.39 20.39 1.34
N PRO A 384 2.25 20.54 2.68
CA PRO A 384 1.26 21.44 3.26
C PRO A 384 1.56 22.94 3.04
N TYR A 385 2.78 23.28 2.62
CA TYR A 385 3.21 24.66 2.44
C TYR A 385 3.75 24.93 1.03
N LYS A 386 4.95 24.48 0.75
CA LYS A 386 5.68 24.78 -0.49
C LYS A 386 6.40 23.54 -1.00
N PHE A 387 6.40 23.33 -2.30
CA PHE A 387 7.20 22.30 -2.94
C PHE A 387 8.69 22.62 -2.83
N PRO A 388 9.56 21.66 -2.50
CA PRO A 388 10.97 21.73 -2.80
C PRO A 388 11.17 21.77 -4.33
N GLY A 389 12.36 22.13 -4.80
CA GLY A 389 12.68 21.99 -6.24
C GLY A 389 12.63 20.51 -6.66
N ASP A 390 11.95 20.20 -7.78
CA ASP A 390 11.85 18.83 -8.28
C ASP A 390 13.23 18.24 -8.60
N ASP A 391 14.21 19.06 -8.99
CA ASP A 391 15.59 18.65 -9.20
C ASP A 391 16.25 18.09 -7.93
N LYS A 392 15.94 18.66 -6.75
CA LYS A 392 16.41 18.12 -5.46
C LYS A 392 15.81 16.73 -5.20
N VAL A 393 14.50 16.58 -5.43
CA VAL A 393 13.79 15.30 -5.27
C VAL A 393 14.31 14.27 -6.26
N HIS A 394 14.44 14.61 -7.55
CA HIS A 394 14.90 13.69 -8.57
C HIS A 394 16.35 13.24 -8.33
N THR A 395 17.23 14.16 -7.91
CA THR A 395 18.62 13.85 -7.59
C THR A 395 18.71 12.89 -6.40
N TYR A 396 17.90 13.12 -5.36
CA TYR A 396 17.77 12.20 -4.23
C TYR A 396 17.27 10.81 -4.69
N MET A 397 16.25 10.76 -5.55
CA MET A 397 15.69 9.48 -6.03
C MET A 397 16.69 8.71 -6.90
N LEU A 398 17.52 9.39 -7.71
CA LEU A 398 18.62 8.73 -8.43
C LEU A 398 19.62 8.10 -7.45
N TRP A 399 20.03 8.84 -6.42
CA TRP A 399 20.87 8.29 -5.37
C TRP A 399 20.24 7.04 -4.73
N ARG A 400 18.97 7.12 -4.36
CA ARG A 400 18.23 6.03 -3.70
C ARG A 400 18.15 4.78 -4.58
N CYS A 401 17.85 4.95 -5.86
CA CYS A 401 17.83 3.84 -6.83
C CYS A 401 19.21 3.21 -7.00
N ALA A 402 20.26 4.01 -7.11
CA ALA A 402 21.64 3.52 -7.24
C ALA A 402 22.10 2.78 -5.96
N ASP A 403 21.80 3.30 -4.78
CA ASP A 403 22.09 2.63 -3.51
C ASP A 403 21.37 1.28 -3.42
N ARG A 404 20.07 1.23 -3.73
CA ARG A 404 19.30 -0.02 -3.71
C ARG A 404 19.82 -1.02 -4.75
N MET A 405 20.18 -0.54 -5.95
CA MET A 405 20.73 -1.39 -7.02
C MET A 405 22.09 -1.95 -6.66
N SER A 406 22.97 -1.18 -6.03
CA SER A 406 24.26 -1.68 -5.49
C SER A 406 24.05 -2.83 -4.50
N LYS A 407 23.09 -2.67 -3.59
CA LYS A 407 22.74 -3.72 -2.61
C LYS A 407 22.14 -4.95 -3.28
N MET A 408 21.28 -4.78 -4.29
CA MET A 408 20.73 -5.91 -5.06
C MET A 408 21.84 -6.62 -5.84
N ALA A 409 22.81 -5.90 -6.41
CA ALA A 409 23.96 -6.47 -7.10
C ALA A 409 24.82 -7.32 -6.16
N LYS A 410 25.07 -6.86 -4.94
CA LYS A 410 25.75 -7.64 -3.89
C LYS A 410 25.01 -8.96 -3.59
N VAL A 411 23.69 -8.90 -3.45
CA VAL A 411 22.86 -10.11 -3.20
C VAL A 411 22.94 -11.10 -4.35
N MET A 412 23.06 -10.59 -5.59
CA MET A 412 23.20 -11.40 -6.81
C MET A 412 24.64 -11.88 -7.06
N GLY A 413 25.63 -11.43 -6.27
CA GLY A 413 27.03 -11.74 -6.45
C GLY A 413 27.66 -11.08 -7.69
N ASN A 414 27.14 -9.92 -8.11
CA ASN A 414 27.67 -9.16 -9.23
C ASN A 414 28.52 -7.98 -8.74
N ASP A 415 29.79 -8.25 -8.47
CA ASP A 415 30.74 -7.27 -7.91
C ASP A 415 30.93 -6.04 -8.84
N ALA A 416 30.86 -6.23 -10.15
CA ALA A 416 31.01 -5.14 -11.12
C ALA A 416 29.84 -4.15 -11.03
N ASP A 417 28.60 -4.64 -11.02
CA ASP A 417 27.42 -3.82 -10.85
C ASP A 417 27.35 -3.23 -9.43
N GLU A 418 27.73 -4.00 -8.38
CA GLU A 418 27.80 -3.50 -7.01
C GLU A 418 28.69 -2.25 -6.94
N LYS A 419 29.90 -2.34 -7.49
CA LYS A 419 30.82 -1.19 -7.53
C LYS A 419 30.28 -0.05 -8.37
N HIS A 420 29.77 -0.35 -9.57
CA HIS A 420 29.25 0.67 -10.49
C HIS A 420 28.14 1.51 -9.86
N TYR A 421 27.14 0.88 -9.23
CA TYR A 421 26.01 1.58 -8.64
C TYR A 421 26.37 2.22 -7.29
N ARG A 422 27.34 1.71 -6.56
CA ARG A 422 27.89 2.39 -5.39
C ARG A 422 28.60 3.67 -5.79
N ASP A 423 29.47 3.61 -6.80
CA ASP A 423 30.16 4.79 -7.33
C ASP A 423 29.17 5.84 -7.87
N LEU A 424 28.07 5.39 -8.50
CA LEU A 424 26.99 6.28 -8.93
C LEU A 424 26.28 6.95 -7.76
N ALA A 425 25.92 6.19 -6.73
CA ALA A 425 25.31 6.72 -5.53
C ALA A 425 26.22 7.75 -4.84
N ASP A 426 27.50 7.44 -4.67
CA ASP A 426 28.48 8.35 -4.06
C ASP A 426 28.63 9.66 -4.86
N LYS A 427 28.74 9.57 -6.20
CA LYS A 427 28.82 10.75 -7.09
C LYS A 427 27.55 11.59 -7.01
N THR A 428 26.38 10.96 -6.98
CA THR A 428 25.09 11.68 -6.90
C THR A 428 24.94 12.37 -5.55
N ARG A 429 25.33 11.72 -4.45
CA ARG A 429 25.37 12.32 -3.11
C ARG A 429 26.32 13.52 -3.07
N ASP A 430 27.51 13.39 -3.63
CA ASP A 430 28.51 14.46 -3.63
C ASP A 430 28.04 15.65 -4.50
N ALA A 431 27.34 15.39 -5.61
CA ALA A 431 26.71 16.42 -6.42
C ALA A 431 25.59 17.13 -5.66
N TYR A 432 24.74 16.37 -4.96
CA TYR A 432 23.69 16.91 -4.10
C TYR A 432 24.25 17.84 -3.02
N ASP A 433 25.29 17.39 -2.30
CA ASP A 433 25.96 18.19 -1.28
C ASP A 433 26.57 19.47 -1.85
N LYS A 434 27.25 19.38 -3.01
CA LYS A 434 27.94 20.52 -3.63
C LYS A 434 26.97 21.58 -4.15
N VAL A 435 25.84 21.15 -4.74
CA VAL A 435 24.94 22.07 -5.46
C VAL A 435 23.87 22.63 -4.57
N TYR A 436 23.34 21.84 -3.60
CA TYR A 436 22.16 22.21 -2.85
C TYR A 436 22.41 22.61 -1.41
N PHE A 437 23.62 22.47 -0.87
CA PHE A 437 23.93 22.96 0.47
C PHE A 437 23.94 24.49 0.45
N GLU A 438 23.05 25.11 1.22
CA GLU A 438 22.88 26.56 1.26
C GLU A 438 23.77 27.21 2.34
N ASN A 439 23.62 26.75 3.59
CA ASN A 439 24.39 27.29 4.76
C ASN A 439 24.11 26.44 6.01
N ASP A 440 24.82 26.75 7.11
CA ASP A 440 24.74 26.03 8.39
C ASP A 440 23.42 26.25 9.16
N THR A 441 22.51 27.07 8.66
CA THR A 441 21.19 27.32 9.29
C THR A 441 20.08 26.56 8.55
N LEU A 442 20.11 26.55 7.23
CA LEU A 442 19.08 25.95 6.37
C LEU A 442 19.47 24.57 5.84
N GLY A 443 20.77 24.22 5.87
CA GLY A 443 21.25 22.96 5.28
C GLY A 443 21.02 22.92 3.79
N TYR A 444 20.18 21.98 3.34
CA TYR A 444 19.78 21.83 1.94
C TYR A 444 18.43 22.50 1.62
N GLY A 445 17.94 23.32 2.53
CA GLY A 445 16.62 23.94 2.50
C GLY A 445 15.57 23.15 3.26
N ASP A 446 14.45 23.83 3.56
CA ASP A 446 13.30 23.23 4.23
C ASP A 446 12.52 22.28 3.29
N PHE A 447 11.36 21.84 3.73
CA PHE A 447 10.43 21.02 2.99
C PHE A 447 10.95 19.63 2.61
N GLY A 448 11.65 18.99 3.58
CA GLY A 448 12.12 17.61 3.47
C GLY A 448 13.53 17.43 2.91
N CYS A 449 14.14 18.47 2.31
CA CYS A 449 15.49 18.37 1.71
C CYS A 449 16.57 17.94 2.71
N ASN A 450 16.47 18.39 3.96
CA ASN A 450 17.38 17.97 5.03
C ASN A 450 17.20 16.49 5.42
N SER A 451 15.98 15.95 5.32
CA SER A 451 15.73 14.53 5.55
C SER A 451 16.39 13.65 4.48
N PHE A 452 16.33 14.08 3.23
CA PHE A 452 17.06 13.42 2.13
C PHE A 452 18.56 13.37 2.40
N ALA A 453 19.15 14.51 2.81
CA ALA A 453 20.57 14.59 3.14
C ALA A 453 20.97 13.65 4.28
N VAL A 454 20.11 13.55 5.32
CA VAL A 454 20.32 12.63 6.45
C VAL A 454 20.24 11.17 5.98
N GLU A 455 19.30 10.82 5.11
CA GLU A 455 19.22 9.45 4.57
C GLU A 455 20.45 9.11 3.72
N MET A 456 20.92 10.04 2.89
CA MET A 456 22.16 9.90 2.09
C MET A 456 23.43 9.77 2.94
N GLY A 457 23.36 9.93 4.26
CA GLY A 457 24.49 9.81 5.16
C GLY A 457 25.36 11.07 5.24
N LEU A 458 24.89 12.21 4.73
CA LEU A 458 25.63 13.47 4.76
C LEU A 458 25.86 14.03 6.16
N VAL A 459 25.19 13.50 7.18
CA VAL A 459 25.48 13.79 8.60
C VAL A 459 26.92 13.49 9.00
N GLU A 460 27.58 12.51 8.39
CA GLU A 460 28.98 12.19 8.67
C GLU A 460 29.91 13.30 8.20
N LYS A 461 29.62 13.91 7.06
CA LYS A 461 30.36 15.04 6.48
C LYS A 461 29.95 16.38 7.08
N ARG A 462 28.66 16.52 7.45
CA ARG A 462 28.03 17.74 7.95
C ARG A 462 27.30 17.45 9.27
N PRO A 463 28.02 17.38 10.41
CA PRO A 463 27.40 17.06 11.70
C PRO A 463 26.32 18.07 12.14
N GLU A 464 26.38 19.32 11.64
CA GLU A 464 25.38 20.36 11.86
C GLU A 464 23.98 19.99 11.38
N LEU A 465 23.83 19.05 10.42
CA LEU A 465 22.54 18.55 9.98
C LEU A 465 21.68 17.96 11.11
N LYS A 466 22.31 17.47 12.17
CA LYS A 466 21.58 16.99 13.35
C LYS A 466 20.74 18.10 13.97
N LYS A 467 21.36 19.29 14.14
CA LYS A 467 20.66 20.45 14.69
C LYS A 467 19.71 21.06 13.66
N ILE A 468 20.14 21.16 12.40
CA ILE A 468 19.36 21.80 11.33
C ILE A 468 18.01 21.08 11.15
N LEU A 469 17.99 19.75 11.03
CA LEU A 469 16.75 18.98 10.87
C LEU A 469 15.87 19.05 12.13
N ALA A 470 16.48 18.98 13.32
CA ALA A 470 15.76 19.12 14.57
C ALA A 470 15.11 20.52 14.71
N ASP A 471 15.86 21.58 14.39
CA ASP A 471 15.37 22.97 14.44
C ASP A 471 14.33 23.24 13.33
N GLU A 472 14.47 22.63 12.15
CA GLU A 472 13.48 22.72 11.08
C GLU A 472 12.10 22.34 11.61
N ILE A 473 11.94 21.13 12.07
CA ILE A 473 10.64 20.65 12.53
C ILE A 473 10.28 21.25 13.90
N GLY A 474 11.21 21.22 14.87
CA GLY A 474 10.92 21.58 16.25
C GLY A 474 10.73 23.08 16.49
N VAL A 475 11.49 23.93 15.78
CA VAL A 475 11.51 25.37 15.99
C VAL A 475 10.81 26.13 14.87
N ARG A 476 11.27 25.98 13.61
CA ARG A 476 10.72 26.74 12.47
C ARG A 476 9.28 26.38 12.17
N TYR A 477 8.95 25.10 12.18
CA TYR A 477 7.59 24.59 11.95
C TYR A 477 6.84 24.22 13.23
N LYS A 478 7.39 24.52 14.41
CA LYS A 478 6.73 24.36 15.73
C LYS A 478 6.18 22.95 15.97
N GLY A 479 6.90 21.94 15.52
CA GLY A 479 6.49 20.55 15.61
C GLY A 479 5.44 20.11 14.57
N HIS A 480 5.25 20.83 13.47
CA HIS A 480 4.36 20.44 12.39
C HIS A 480 5.12 19.86 11.19
N LEU A 481 4.40 19.08 10.41
CA LEU A 481 4.90 18.52 9.16
C LEU A 481 5.00 19.61 8.09
N ASN A 482 6.08 19.59 7.29
CA ASN A 482 6.33 20.64 6.30
C ASN A 482 6.63 20.14 4.89
N CYS A 483 6.51 18.85 4.64
CA CYS A 483 6.94 18.21 3.40
C CYS A 483 5.83 17.36 2.78
N GLY A 484 6.02 16.98 1.51
CA GLY A 484 5.19 16.02 0.82
C GLY A 484 5.57 14.58 1.16
N TYR A 485 4.95 13.61 0.45
CA TYR A 485 5.02 12.22 0.89
C TYR A 485 6.39 11.56 0.69
N ILE A 486 7.19 11.96 -0.34
CA ILE A 486 8.52 11.37 -0.56
C ILE A 486 9.46 11.72 0.59
N ALA A 487 9.42 12.98 1.01
CA ALA A 487 10.23 13.41 2.16
C ALA A 487 9.65 12.89 3.48
N LEU A 488 8.32 12.80 3.61
CA LEU A 488 7.64 12.26 4.78
C LEU A 488 8.03 10.80 5.05
N GLU A 489 8.24 10.00 4.00
CA GLU A 489 8.71 8.61 4.11
C GLU A 489 10.01 8.50 4.92
N VAL A 490 10.89 9.50 4.81
CA VAL A 490 12.22 9.48 5.45
C VAL A 490 12.38 10.48 6.59
N LEU A 491 11.43 11.38 6.79
CA LEU A 491 11.50 12.43 7.81
C LEU A 491 11.63 11.86 9.22
N PHE A 492 10.74 10.97 9.61
CA PHE A 492 10.71 10.43 10.98
C PHE A 492 11.90 9.50 11.25
N GLU A 493 12.35 8.75 10.27
CA GLU A 493 13.58 7.96 10.38
C GLU A 493 14.81 8.88 10.44
N GLY A 494 14.80 9.98 9.69
CA GLY A 494 15.83 11.03 9.75
C GLY A 494 15.92 11.68 11.12
N LEU A 495 14.78 12.08 11.71
CA LEU A 495 14.72 12.59 13.06
C LEU A 495 15.27 11.61 14.11
N ALA A 496 14.94 10.32 13.97
CA ALA A 496 15.49 9.27 14.83
C ALA A 496 17.01 9.11 14.66
N LYS A 497 17.53 9.13 13.42
CA LYS A 497 18.98 9.07 13.14
C LYS A 497 19.77 10.24 13.76
N VAL A 498 19.17 11.43 13.82
CA VAL A 498 19.81 12.59 14.44
C VAL A 498 19.54 12.72 15.95
N GLY A 499 18.80 11.76 16.53
CA GLY A 499 18.50 11.72 17.97
C GLY A 499 17.35 12.65 18.41
N ALA A 500 16.57 13.18 17.46
CA ALA A 500 15.46 14.12 17.70
C ALA A 500 14.11 13.42 17.97
N ASN A 501 14.13 12.35 18.79
CA ASN A 501 12.96 11.48 19.02
C ASN A 501 11.76 12.19 19.64
N ASN A 502 12.00 13.14 20.55
CA ASN A 502 10.93 13.93 21.16
C ASN A 502 10.29 14.91 20.16
N ILE A 503 11.05 15.39 19.18
CA ILE A 503 10.52 16.23 18.10
C ILE A 503 9.67 15.37 17.16
N ALA A 504 10.13 14.19 16.79
CA ALA A 504 9.36 13.22 16.01
C ALA A 504 8.03 12.86 16.71
N TYR A 505 8.09 12.57 18.03
CA TYR A 505 6.89 12.34 18.83
C TYR A 505 5.93 13.54 18.78
N THR A 506 6.44 14.75 18.97
CA THR A 506 5.63 15.99 18.95
C THR A 506 4.96 16.18 17.59
N ALA A 507 5.69 15.96 16.49
CA ALA A 507 5.17 16.13 15.14
C ALA A 507 4.04 15.13 14.83
N MET A 508 4.21 13.86 15.24
CA MET A 508 3.18 12.83 15.06
C MET A 508 1.97 13.07 15.99
N ASN A 509 2.17 13.74 17.12
CA ASN A 509 1.13 13.95 18.13
C ASN A 509 0.37 15.28 17.98
N GLN A 510 0.62 16.06 16.92
CA GLN A 510 -0.13 17.28 16.63
C GLN A 510 -1.60 16.98 16.31
N THR A 511 -2.48 17.95 16.68
CA THR A 511 -3.93 17.85 16.44
C THR A 511 -4.50 19.06 15.68
N ASP A 512 -3.67 20.02 15.35
CA ASP A 512 -3.95 21.15 14.49
C ASP A 512 -3.21 21.01 13.15
N PHE A 513 -3.59 21.83 12.16
CA PHE A 513 -3.08 21.75 10.78
C PHE A 513 -1.60 22.17 10.69
N PRO A 514 -0.78 21.46 9.92
CA PRO A 514 -1.03 20.18 9.25
C PRO A 514 -0.61 18.99 10.13
N SER A 515 -1.51 18.01 10.33
CA SER A 515 -1.22 16.80 11.10
C SER A 515 -2.24 15.68 10.86
N PHE A 516 -1.88 14.44 11.17
CA PHE A 516 -2.82 13.32 11.19
C PHE A 516 -3.93 13.52 12.24
N GLY A 517 -3.58 14.09 13.39
CA GLY A 517 -4.57 14.40 14.43
C GLY A 517 -5.60 15.43 13.98
N TYR A 518 -5.23 16.38 13.10
CA TYR A 518 -6.17 17.29 12.47
C TYR A 518 -7.19 16.56 11.60
N MET A 519 -6.77 15.62 10.74
CA MET A 519 -7.69 14.80 9.96
C MET A 519 -8.70 14.07 10.86
N LEU A 520 -8.21 13.37 11.89
CA LEU A 520 -9.05 12.60 12.82
C LEU A 520 -10.02 13.48 13.62
N LYS A 521 -9.61 14.68 14.02
CA LYS A 521 -10.45 15.67 14.70
C LYS A 521 -11.57 16.20 13.80
N ASN A 522 -11.33 16.26 12.49
CA ASN A 522 -12.30 16.66 11.49
C ASN A 522 -13.11 15.50 10.90
N GLY A 523 -13.11 14.32 11.56
CA GLY A 523 -14.01 13.22 11.26
C GLY A 523 -13.45 12.19 10.28
N ALA A 524 -12.16 12.24 9.95
CA ALA A 524 -11.52 11.25 9.08
C ALA A 524 -11.64 9.83 9.67
N THR A 525 -12.11 8.90 8.85
CA THR A 525 -12.12 7.46 9.11
C THR A 525 -11.13 6.72 8.19
N THR A 526 -10.57 7.45 7.24
CA THR A 526 -9.50 7.09 6.30
C THR A 526 -8.48 8.24 6.26
N LEU A 527 -7.24 7.98 5.84
CA LEU A 527 -6.28 9.06 5.61
C LEU A 527 -6.65 9.85 4.35
N TRP A 528 -6.41 11.15 4.39
CA TRP A 528 -6.64 12.05 3.28
C TRP A 528 -5.39 12.22 2.42
N GLU A 529 -5.58 12.65 1.17
CA GLU A 529 -4.48 13.00 0.26
C GLU A 529 -3.72 14.22 0.74
N GLN A 530 -4.45 15.24 1.17
CA GLN A 530 -3.89 16.45 1.77
C GLN A 530 -4.40 16.62 3.19
N PHE A 531 -3.59 17.24 4.05
CA PHE A 531 -3.97 17.42 5.46
C PHE A 531 -5.23 18.27 5.67
N ASP A 532 -5.65 19.05 4.68
CA ASP A 532 -6.87 19.87 4.70
C ASP A 532 -8.11 19.18 4.09
N GLY A 533 -7.96 17.94 3.60
CA GLY A 533 -9.04 17.16 2.98
C GLY A 533 -9.30 17.47 1.51
N GLN A 534 -8.46 18.29 0.87
CA GLN A 534 -8.59 18.52 -0.57
C GLN A 534 -8.24 17.26 -1.38
N ASN A 535 -8.78 17.17 -2.58
CA ASN A 535 -8.63 16.10 -3.57
C ASN A 535 -9.30 14.79 -3.13
N SER A 536 -8.72 14.04 -2.21
CA SER A 536 -9.21 12.72 -1.79
C SER A 536 -9.22 12.59 -0.27
N GLU A 537 -10.32 12.09 0.28
CA GLU A 537 -10.43 11.72 1.69
C GLU A 537 -10.10 10.24 1.95
N ASN A 538 -9.57 9.52 0.95
CA ASN A 538 -9.16 8.12 1.09
C ASN A 538 -7.91 7.87 0.21
N HIS A 539 -6.70 8.07 0.78
CA HIS A 539 -5.43 8.03 0.06
C HIS A 539 -4.30 7.50 0.97
N PRO A 540 -3.60 6.42 0.62
CA PRO A 540 -2.74 5.70 1.56
C PRO A 540 -1.35 6.31 1.75
N PHE A 541 -0.81 7.08 0.79
CA PHE A 541 0.63 7.39 0.71
C PHE A 541 1.17 8.16 1.92
N LEU A 542 0.40 9.03 2.58
CA LEU A 542 0.87 9.71 3.81
C LEU A 542 1.17 8.72 4.95
N GLY A 543 0.64 7.50 4.89
CA GLY A 543 1.00 6.42 5.81
C GLY A 543 2.42 5.87 5.67
N CYS A 544 3.19 6.32 4.69
CA CYS A 544 4.59 5.92 4.48
C CYS A 544 5.46 6.14 5.72
N CYS A 545 5.22 7.20 6.48
CA CYS A 545 5.97 7.51 7.69
C CYS A 545 5.66 6.60 8.90
N LEU A 546 4.60 5.78 8.83
CA LEU A 546 4.24 4.87 9.92
C LEU A 546 5.25 3.72 10.11
N THR A 547 6.16 3.51 9.16
CA THR A 547 7.35 2.66 9.37
C THR A 547 8.11 3.06 10.63
N TRP A 548 8.12 4.35 11.00
CA TRP A 548 8.70 4.84 12.25
C TRP A 548 8.10 4.18 13.50
N PHE A 549 6.79 3.87 13.50
CA PHE A 549 6.15 3.15 14.61
C PHE A 549 6.78 1.77 14.84
N TYR A 550 7.06 1.06 13.76
CA TYR A 550 7.52 -0.33 13.81
C TYR A 550 9.03 -0.43 13.89
N ARG A 551 9.72 0.32 13.05
CA ARG A 551 11.18 0.27 12.90
C ARG A 551 11.93 1.04 13.97
N GLN A 552 11.36 2.17 14.42
CA GLN A 552 12.03 3.06 15.37
C GLN A 552 11.43 2.94 16.77
N LEU A 553 10.14 3.19 16.97
CA LEU A 553 9.55 3.14 18.33
C LEU A 553 9.57 1.72 18.90
N ALA A 554 9.08 0.72 18.16
CA ALA A 554 9.17 -0.68 18.57
C ALA A 554 10.55 -1.29 18.30
N GLY A 555 11.31 -0.70 17.38
CA GLY A 555 12.67 -1.08 17.06
C GLY A 555 12.83 -2.34 16.22
N VAL A 556 11.78 -2.87 15.59
CA VAL A 556 11.80 -4.14 14.87
C VAL A 556 12.32 -3.97 13.45
N ASN A 557 13.52 -4.45 13.18
CA ASN A 557 14.21 -4.31 11.90
C ASN A 557 14.77 -5.65 11.43
N SER A 558 14.86 -5.82 10.11
CA SER A 558 15.57 -6.92 9.45
C SER A 558 17.02 -6.51 9.20
N ASP A 559 17.97 -7.42 9.45
CA ASP A 559 19.38 -7.19 9.14
C ASP A 559 19.61 -7.30 7.62
N PRO A 560 20.21 -6.30 6.94
CA PRO A 560 20.50 -6.37 5.51
C PRO A 560 21.40 -7.55 5.11
N GLU A 561 22.30 -7.99 5.99
CA GLU A 561 23.18 -9.15 5.73
C GLU A 561 22.47 -10.49 6.02
N SER A 562 21.33 -10.46 6.71
CA SER A 562 20.54 -11.66 7.04
C SER A 562 19.04 -11.33 7.07
N PRO A 563 18.44 -11.04 5.90
CA PRO A 563 17.12 -10.44 5.78
C PRO A 563 15.97 -11.35 6.21
N ALA A 564 14.75 -10.86 6.05
CA ALA A 564 13.51 -11.54 6.42
C ALA A 564 13.41 -11.86 7.92
N TYR A 565 14.08 -11.08 8.76
CA TYR A 565 14.15 -11.30 10.21
C TYR A 565 14.83 -12.62 10.60
N LYS A 566 15.64 -13.21 9.72
CA LYS A 566 16.51 -14.33 10.06
C LYS A 566 17.52 -13.91 11.11
N HIS A 567 18.09 -12.71 10.97
CA HIS A 567 18.68 -11.97 12.07
C HIS A 567 17.81 -10.74 12.37
N LEU A 568 17.16 -10.77 13.52
CA LEU A 568 16.29 -9.67 13.99
C LEU A 568 17.15 -8.62 14.70
N ILE A 569 17.02 -7.37 14.29
CA ILE A 569 17.58 -6.23 15.02
C ILE A 569 16.45 -5.57 15.80
N VAL A 570 16.55 -5.56 17.13
CA VAL A 570 15.63 -4.81 18.00
C VAL A 570 16.37 -3.61 18.54
N ARG A 571 16.06 -2.43 17.99
CA ARG A 571 16.69 -1.15 18.37
C ARG A 571 15.64 -0.08 18.57
N PRO A 572 14.90 -0.10 19.67
CA PRO A 572 13.87 0.92 19.92
C PRO A 572 14.51 2.27 20.25
N VAL A 573 13.84 3.35 19.83
CA VAL A 573 14.11 4.70 20.28
C VAL A 573 13.08 5.08 21.36
N LEU A 574 13.51 5.90 22.34
CA LEU A 574 12.62 6.35 23.40
C LEU A 574 12.22 7.82 23.16
N ALA A 575 10.93 8.08 23.29
CA ALA A 575 10.38 9.44 23.40
C ALA A 575 9.80 9.59 24.82
N ASP A 576 10.16 10.66 25.52
CA ASP A 576 9.87 10.81 26.97
C ASP A 576 8.38 10.70 27.31
N SER A 577 7.52 11.19 26.43
CA SER A 577 6.07 11.17 26.61
C SER A 577 5.40 9.84 26.22
N LEU A 578 6.09 8.95 25.51
CA LEU A 578 5.56 7.64 25.11
C LEU A 578 6.01 6.57 26.10
N LYS A 579 5.12 6.11 26.95
CA LYS A 579 5.46 5.19 28.06
C LYS A 579 5.61 3.73 27.61
N SER A 580 4.91 3.33 26.58
CA SER A 580 5.02 1.98 26.02
C SER A 580 4.67 1.93 24.54
N VAL A 581 5.29 0.96 23.85
CA VAL A 581 4.96 0.56 22.48
C VAL A 581 5.10 -0.94 22.35
N SER A 582 4.17 -1.58 21.66
CA SER A 582 4.21 -2.99 21.31
C SER A 582 3.96 -3.16 19.84
N PHE A 583 4.79 -3.96 19.19
CA PHE A 583 4.62 -4.34 17.80
C PHE A 583 4.97 -5.80 17.61
N SER A 584 4.15 -6.49 16.81
CA SER A 584 4.46 -7.84 16.34
C SER A 584 3.98 -8.03 14.92
N LYS A 585 4.67 -8.89 14.17
CA LYS A 585 4.26 -9.30 12.84
C LYS A 585 4.68 -10.75 12.53
N MET A 586 4.03 -11.36 11.54
CA MET A 586 4.51 -12.61 10.99
C MET A 586 5.67 -12.36 10.02
N SER A 587 6.75 -13.07 10.21
CA SER A 587 7.88 -13.15 9.28
C SER A 587 7.90 -14.53 8.61
N PRO A 588 8.71 -14.76 7.57
CA PRO A 588 8.89 -16.09 6.98
C PRO A 588 9.35 -17.18 7.99
N TYR A 589 9.95 -16.78 9.10
CA TYR A 589 10.41 -17.68 10.18
C TYR A 589 9.40 -17.83 11.32
N GLY A 590 8.31 -17.05 11.32
CA GLY A 590 7.32 -17.00 12.38
C GLY A 590 7.14 -15.61 12.98
N ARG A 591 6.41 -15.51 14.09
CA ARG A 591 6.11 -14.24 14.74
C ARG A 591 7.37 -13.63 15.34
N VAL A 592 7.66 -12.38 14.97
CA VAL A 592 8.61 -11.50 15.64
C VAL A 592 7.86 -10.47 16.45
N SER A 593 8.36 -10.12 17.64
CA SER A 593 7.73 -9.11 18.48
C SER A 593 8.73 -8.27 19.26
N SER A 594 8.34 -7.05 19.57
CA SER A 594 9.02 -6.16 20.52
C SER A 594 7.96 -5.41 21.34
N ASN A 595 8.08 -5.47 22.66
CA ASN A 595 7.26 -4.70 23.59
C ASN A 595 8.19 -3.90 24.48
N VAL A 596 8.16 -2.58 24.33
CA VAL A 596 9.05 -1.63 25.01
C VAL A 596 8.25 -0.81 26.01
N SER A 597 8.74 -0.69 27.23
CA SER A 597 8.19 0.25 28.22
C SER A 597 9.32 0.89 29.01
N HIS A 598 9.16 2.15 29.38
CA HIS A 598 10.19 2.87 30.10
C HIS A 598 9.68 3.98 31.03
N ASN A 599 10.51 4.32 31.99
CA ASN A 599 10.41 5.50 32.82
C ASN A 599 11.83 5.98 33.19
N SER A 600 11.95 6.98 34.07
CA SER A 600 13.24 7.57 34.50
C SER A 600 14.23 6.57 35.08
N ASP A 601 13.78 5.43 35.60
CA ASP A 601 14.60 4.50 36.39
C ASP A 601 14.75 3.10 35.75
N ARG A 602 13.96 2.83 34.71
CA ARG A 602 13.88 1.49 34.14
C ARG A 602 13.52 1.53 32.66
N VAL A 603 14.19 0.68 31.87
CA VAL A 603 13.78 0.31 30.51
C VAL A 603 13.53 -1.19 30.50
N ARG A 604 12.37 -1.59 29.99
CA ARG A 604 11.97 -3.00 29.84
C ARG A 604 11.64 -3.28 28.39
N ILE A 605 12.27 -4.33 27.85
CA ILE A 605 12.01 -4.81 26.47
C ILE A 605 11.68 -6.29 26.53
N ILE A 606 10.55 -6.69 25.95
CA ILE A 606 10.20 -8.10 25.73
C ILE A 606 10.28 -8.37 24.24
N VAL A 607 10.99 -9.45 23.87
CA VAL A 607 11.23 -9.84 22.48
C VAL A 607 10.92 -11.30 22.27
N ASP A 608 10.15 -11.62 21.23
CA ASP A 608 10.02 -12.99 20.71
C ASP A 608 10.86 -13.14 19.44
N VAL A 609 11.78 -14.10 19.47
CA VAL A 609 12.66 -14.47 18.36
C VAL A 609 12.24 -15.84 17.87
N PRO A 610 11.72 -15.98 16.62
CA PRO A 610 11.18 -17.23 16.12
C PRO A 610 12.26 -18.32 15.90
N VAL A 611 11.79 -19.55 15.76
CA VAL A 611 12.66 -20.69 15.47
C VAL A 611 13.38 -20.47 14.13
N GLY A 612 14.68 -20.72 14.11
CA GLY A 612 15.53 -20.50 12.92
C GLY A 612 16.08 -19.09 12.80
N SER A 613 15.71 -18.19 13.72
CA SER A 613 16.24 -16.82 13.81
C SER A 613 17.13 -16.62 15.03
N ASN A 614 17.84 -15.51 15.01
CA ASN A 614 18.56 -14.96 16.16
C ASN A 614 18.36 -13.43 16.20
N ALA A 615 18.77 -12.76 17.28
CA ALA A 615 18.59 -11.32 17.38
C ALA A 615 19.76 -10.60 18.05
N THR A 616 19.95 -9.35 17.65
CA THR A 616 20.70 -8.33 18.39
C THR A 616 19.72 -7.32 18.98
N ILE A 617 19.69 -7.22 20.30
CA ILE A 617 18.79 -6.34 21.04
C ILE A 617 19.60 -5.21 21.65
N TYR A 618 19.27 -3.97 21.26
CA TYR A 618 19.83 -2.75 21.81
C TYR A 618 18.89 -2.22 22.88
N VAL A 619 19.35 -2.14 24.11
CA VAL A 619 18.58 -1.59 25.24
C VAL A 619 19.02 -0.15 25.47
N PRO A 620 18.20 0.86 25.10
CA PRO A 620 18.56 2.28 25.24
C PRO A 620 18.43 2.71 26.71
N ALA A 621 19.46 2.48 27.48
CA ALA A 621 19.51 2.64 28.95
C ALA A 621 20.80 3.35 29.39
N ALA A 622 21.12 4.48 28.75
CA ALA A 622 22.26 5.29 29.14
C ALA A 622 22.21 5.66 30.62
N GLY A 623 23.34 5.49 31.33
CA GLY A 623 23.44 5.78 32.76
C GLY A 623 22.80 4.71 33.68
N MET A 624 22.17 3.65 33.18
CA MET A 624 21.68 2.55 34.00
C MET A 624 22.78 1.48 34.17
N PRO A 625 23.13 1.11 35.42
CA PRO A 625 24.24 0.17 35.64
C PRO A 625 23.84 -1.30 35.49
N ASN A 626 22.59 -1.64 35.71
CA ASN A 626 22.11 -3.00 35.86
C ASN A 626 21.36 -3.49 34.61
N LEU A 627 21.58 -4.77 34.24
CA LEU A 627 20.81 -5.48 33.23
C LEU A 627 20.48 -6.88 33.73
N THR A 628 19.22 -7.25 33.66
CA THR A 628 18.77 -8.63 33.81
C THR A 628 18.08 -9.11 32.54
N VAL A 629 18.17 -10.42 32.28
CA VAL A 629 17.45 -11.11 31.21
C VAL A 629 16.67 -12.24 31.89
N ASN A 630 15.33 -12.24 31.70
CA ASN A 630 14.43 -13.19 32.36
C ASN A 630 14.65 -13.24 33.90
N GLY A 631 14.85 -12.06 34.50
CA GLY A 631 15.04 -11.90 35.94
C GLY A 631 16.40 -12.34 36.50
N GLN A 632 17.35 -12.70 35.64
CA GLN A 632 18.69 -13.17 36.05
C GLN A 632 19.80 -12.43 35.30
N PRO A 633 21.06 -12.51 35.75
CA PRO A 633 22.19 -12.03 34.97
C PRO A 633 22.23 -12.68 33.56
N ALA A 634 22.47 -11.89 32.54
CA ALA A 634 22.43 -12.31 31.15
C ALA A 634 23.28 -13.57 30.85
N ALA A 635 24.43 -13.68 31.49
CA ALA A 635 25.34 -14.85 31.34
C ALA A 635 24.78 -16.18 31.83
N LYS A 636 23.70 -16.14 32.65
CA LYS A 636 23.04 -17.37 33.17
C LYS A 636 21.88 -17.85 32.29
N ILE A 637 21.49 -17.06 31.28
CA ILE A 637 20.32 -17.37 30.47
C ILE A 637 20.74 -18.19 29.24
N LYS A 638 20.18 -19.40 29.15
CA LYS A 638 20.36 -20.24 27.94
C LYS A 638 19.79 -19.49 26.73
N GLY A 639 20.58 -19.34 25.66
CA GLY A 639 20.19 -18.63 24.45
C GLY A 639 20.80 -17.22 24.36
N VAL A 640 21.20 -16.58 25.45
CA VAL A 640 22.04 -15.38 25.38
C VAL A 640 23.46 -15.77 24.99
N THR A 641 23.94 -15.21 23.87
CA THR A 641 25.29 -15.50 23.33
C THR A 641 26.31 -14.44 23.71
N SER A 642 25.87 -13.21 23.90
CA SER A 642 26.68 -12.14 24.47
C SER A 642 25.82 -11.04 25.08
N ALA A 643 26.34 -10.32 26.07
CA ALA A 643 25.77 -9.10 26.61
C ALA A 643 26.91 -8.13 26.92
N LYS A 644 26.83 -6.92 26.33
CA LYS A 644 27.86 -5.88 26.48
C LYS A 644 27.22 -4.57 26.89
N LYS A 645 27.85 -3.86 27.85
CA LYS A 645 27.49 -2.49 28.20
C LYS A 645 28.10 -1.53 27.17
N THR A 646 27.37 -0.53 26.76
CA THR A 646 27.79 0.53 25.84
C THR A 646 27.51 1.90 26.47
N ALA A 647 27.93 2.98 25.82
CA ALA A 647 27.61 4.34 26.26
C ALA A 647 26.07 4.60 26.23
N GLU A 648 25.36 3.99 25.29
CA GLU A 648 23.92 4.16 25.10
C GLU A 648 23.07 3.21 25.96
N GLY A 649 23.68 2.21 26.63
CA GLY A 649 22.98 1.19 27.41
C GLY A 649 23.60 -0.19 27.24
N PHE A 650 22.86 -1.16 26.68
CA PHE A 650 23.37 -2.52 26.51
C PHE A 650 23.05 -3.07 25.11
N THR A 651 23.96 -3.93 24.63
CA THR A 651 23.75 -4.76 23.43
C THR A 651 23.75 -6.22 23.84
N VAL A 652 22.66 -6.94 23.53
CA VAL A 652 22.47 -8.36 23.88
C VAL A 652 22.19 -9.15 22.62
N ASN A 653 23.02 -10.18 22.36
CA ASN A 653 22.80 -11.13 21.27
C ASN A 653 22.15 -12.41 21.81
N VAL A 654 21.08 -12.84 21.14
CA VAL A 654 20.29 -13.98 21.56
C VAL A 654 19.99 -14.93 20.40
N LYS A 655 19.80 -16.21 20.71
CA LYS A 655 19.19 -17.21 19.81
C LYS A 655 17.66 -17.08 19.86
N GLN A 656 16.97 -17.97 19.14
CA GLN A 656 15.50 -18.11 19.23
C GLN A 656 15.01 -18.24 20.66
N GLY A 657 13.88 -17.66 20.98
CA GLY A 657 13.27 -17.72 22.31
C GLY A 657 12.50 -16.48 22.70
N HIS A 658 12.03 -16.48 23.94
CA HIS A 658 11.36 -15.37 24.58
C HIS A 658 12.28 -14.73 25.63
N TYR A 659 12.51 -13.43 25.52
CA TYR A 659 13.42 -12.69 26.36
C TYR A 659 12.79 -11.43 26.95
N GLU A 660 12.84 -11.30 28.27
CA GLU A 660 12.52 -10.05 28.96
C GLU A 660 13.85 -9.42 29.44
N LEU A 661 14.20 -8.27 28.87
CA LEU A 661 15.38 -7.51 29.24
C LEU A 661 14.93 -6.31 30.11
N ILE A 662 15.59 -6.16 31.26
CA ILE A 662 15.32 -5.05 32.16
C ILE A 662 16.64 -4.37 32.50
N ALA A 663 16.78 -3.11 32.06
CA ALA A 663 17.82 -2.23 32.54
C ALA A 663 17.27 -1.31 33.62
N SER A 664 18.03 -1.06 34.68
CA SER A 664 17.58 -0.23 35.81
C SER A 664 18.72 0.52 36.50
N LYS A 665 18.35 1.60 37.22
CA LYS A 665 19.23 2.35 38.09
C LYS A 665 19.51 1.63 39.40
N LYS A 666 18.56 0.85 39.90
CA LYS A 666 18.64 0.07 41.14
C LYS A 666 18.64 -1.41 40.89
#